data_6858f5e58d75b1d1e5f0284a18483238
#
_entry.id   6858f5e58d75b1d1e5f0284a18483238
#
_cell.length_a   1.000
_cell.length_b   1.000
_cell.length_c   1.000
_cell.angle_alpha   90.00
_cell.angle_beta   90.00
_cell.angle_gamma   90.00
#
_symmetry.space_group_name_H-M   'P 1'
#
loop_
_entity.id
_entity.type
_entity.pdbx_description
1 polymer ?
#
loop_
_entity_poly.entity_id
_entity_poly.type
_entity_poly.pdbx_seq_one_letter_code
_entity_poly.pdbx_strand_id
1 'polypeptide(L)'
;VFNRKKKDSKQKSKKSFSPFRKSKNKKPFKLEPKKDFRTKKSSNSSSIKEVVGVVQANEKGFGFLIPEDGSPDVFVPPRAMRGVLNGDTVKASVVPDTRKAGGFVAERTEVTQRAHSSMVGTILKDYQEFYLKADDFRVTQPIFIQRGPLKPEEGKKAVVKIIKWPENDNMMEGQLVEILGVAGDPTIDIKTIIRKYNWPESFPKEVEDQVRPLPENPTETDWAGRMDLRHEMVMTIDGADAKDFDDAISLYKYDNGNYVLGVHIADVSHYVSPGTPLDKEAQERSTSMYLADRVLPMLPHSLSDGLCSLREGVPRLTTSAFITYDRAGTLLKTEFALSVIKSSRRGIYEEVQAVLDGNADDALQAKYAKQLPMLKEMVNLSKLIRKQRDTAGALDFDFPEIRAVIDANGLVVDVRKKERQNSNKLIEDFMISANEAVATHLKQKEMPTLYRIHEAPNHSDTEDLLNFLKAYHVPFKNFDLTTPIGLQGLLKSVKGTALETVISSLALRSLKLAIYSTRNAGHFGLALKSYCHFTSPIRRYPDLIVHRSLKAILANHRDGKTIKYEKLALHCSQKERVAEKAERESQKVMQLRFMENKVHQTFEGIVKHLTSYGAYVELTPYGIEGFLPMENMRDDDYRFDANTMILQGQRGSVVRIPDKMSVKVLAVDMIFQRLLLAKNYG
;
A
#
# COMPACT_ATOMS: atom_id res chain seq x y z
N VAL A 1 14.99 -54.96 39.37
CA VAL A 1 15.85 -56.17 39.31
C VAL A 1 16.62 -56.07 37.99
N PHE A 2 17.93 -55.99 38.12
CA PHE A 2 19.00 -56.17 37.11
C PHE A 2 19.04 -55.22 35.87
N ASN A 3 19.98 -54.37 35.72
CA ASN A 3 21.45 -54.33 35.69
C ASN A 3 22.06 -54.33 34.29
N ARG A 4 22.79 -53.20 34.02
CA ARG A 4 24.02 -53.01 33.22
C ARG A 4 24.07 -53.40 31.74
N LYS A 5 24.36 -52.43 30.87
CA LYS A 5 25.75 -52.23 30.35
C LYS A 5 25.91 -50.89 29.61
N LYS A 6 26.97 -50.18 30.02
CA LYS A 6 27.60 -49.03 29.32
C LYS A 6 28.11 -49.47 27.94
N LYS A 7 27.97 -48.57 26.97
CA LYS A 7 29.03 -48.35 25.95
C LYS A 7 29.03 -46.92 25.46
N ASP A 8 30.16 -46.30 25.59
CA ASP A 8 30.56 -45.00 25.11
C ASP A 8 30.44 -44.91 23.60
N SER A 9 29.96 -43.78 23.05
CA SER A 9 30.47 -43.28 21.77
C SER A 9 30.19 -41.78 21.61
N LYS A 10 31.24 -41.02 21.79
CA LYS A 10 31.66 -39.85 20.99
C LYS A 10 30.66 -38.70 20.75
N GLN A 11 30.92 -37.66 21.53
CA GLN A 11 30.66 -36.26 21.17
C GLN A 11 30.94 -35.98 19.69
N LYS A 12 29.94 -35.44 18.96
CA LYS A 12 30.14 -34.64 17.76
C LYS A 12 29.85 -33.19 18.09
N SER A 13 30.89 -32.42 18.03
CA SER A 13 31.02 -30.99 18.25
C SER A 13 30.05 -30.18 17.40
N LYS A 14 29.37 -29.23 18.03
CA LYS A 14 28.73 -28.11 17.40
C LYS A 14 29.80 -27.24 16.70
N LYS A 15 29.75 -27.15 15.38
CA LYS A 15 30.53 -26.18 14.63
C LYS A 15 29.82 -24.81 14.75
N SER A 16 30.43 -23.93 15.52
CA SER A 16 30.17 -22.51 15.49
C SER A 16 30.75 -21.92 14.22
N PHE A 17 29.92 -21.22 13.44
CA PHE A 17 30.38 -20.43 12.30
C PHE A 17 31.02 -19.12 12.81
N SER A 18 32.35 -19.02 12.66
CA SER A 18 33.09 -17.77 12.84
C SER A 18 33.42 -17.17 11.48
N PRO A 19 33.07 -15.90 11.20
CA PRO A 19 33.30 -15.30 9.88
C PRO A 19 34.63 -14.58 9.68
N PHE A 20 35.61 -14.70 10.58
CA PHE A 20 36.87 -13.99 10.39
C PHE A 20 38.09 -14.89 10.57
N ARG A 21 38.67 -15.32 9.47
CA ARG A 21 40.02 -15.91 9.43
C ARG A 21 40.97 -14.96 8.68
N LYS A 22 41.80 -14.23 9.41
CA LYS A 22 42.95 -13.53 8.85
C LYS A 22 43.99 -14.55 8.35
N SER A 23 44.28 -14.56 7.06
CA SER A 23 45.44 -15.28 6.53
C SER A 23 46.72 -14.46 6.67
N LYS A 24 47.66 -15.03 7.41
CA LYS A 24 49.04 -14.50 7.48
C LYS A 24 49.86 -14.98 6.29
N ASN A 25 50.65 -14.03 5.75
CA ASN A 25 51.90 -14.19 5.00
C ASN A 25 51.95 -15.04 3.74
N LYS A 26 51.97 -14.37 2.57
CA LYS A 26 52.81 -14.79 1.44
C LYS A 26 53.62 -13.62 0.95
N LYS A 27 54.94 -13.88 0.73
CA LYS A 27 55.97 -12.97 0.27
C LYS A 27 55.69 -12.35 -1.09
N PRO A 28 56.23 -11.16 -1.38
CA PRO A 28 55.95 -10.48 -2.66
C PRO A 28 56.73 -11.10 -3.83
N PHE A 29 56.00 -11.38 -4.89
CA PHE A 29 56.54 -11.74 -6.20
C PHE A 29 56.92 -10.46 -6.95
N LYS A 30 58.20 -10.32 -7.35
CA LYS A 30 58.67 -9.24 -8.21
C LYS A 30 58.18 -9.49 -9.65
N LEU A 31 57.49 -8.54 -10.20
CA LEU A 31 57.15 -8.49 -11.62
C LEU A 31 58.05 -7.45 -12.29
N GLU A 32 58.82 -7.90 -13.27
CA GLU A 32 59.58 -7.07 -14.20
C GLU A 32 58.67 -6.26 -15.13
N PRO A 33 59.09 -5.07 -15.61
CA PRO A 33 58.27 -4.20 -16.43
C PRO A 33 58.15 -4.71 -17.87
N LYS A 34 56.91 -4.96 -18.33
CA LYS A 34 56.62 -5.17 -19.75
C LYS A 34 56.26 -3.87 -20.44
N LYS A 35 56.90 -3.72 -21.59
CA LYS A 35 56.92 -2.65 -22.58
C LYS A 35 55.58 -1.92 -22.81
N ASP A 36 55.69 -0.61 -22.93
CA ASP A 36 54.73 0.35 -23.46
C ASP A 36 54.06 -0.15 -24.78
N PHE A 37 52.76 -0.35 -24.71
CA PHE A 37 51.88 -0.25 -25.87
C PHE A 37 51.17 1.09 -25.83
N ARG A 38 51.63 2.03 -26.64
CA ARG A 38 50.92 3.27 -26.96
C ARG A 38 49.58 2.88 -27.64
N THR A 39 48.51 2.88 -26.92
CA THR A 39 47.16 2.89 -27.49
C THR A 39 46.78 4.33 -27.84
N LYS A 40 46.51 4.52 -29.12
CA LYS A 40 45.92 5.76 -29.66
C LYS A 40 44.67 6.15 -28.85
N LYS A 41 44.69 7.34 -28.29
CA LYS A 41 43.47 8.00 -27.82
C LYS A 41 42.55 8.21 -29.02
N SER A 42 41.51 7.37 -29.15
CA SER A 42 40.33 7.77 -29.91
C SER A 42 39.48 8.64 -29.01
N SER A 43 39.44 9.91 -29.30
CA SER A 43 38.54 10.91 -28.70
C SER A 43 37.12 10.65 -29.23
N ASN A 44 36.41 9.71 -28.64
CA ASN A 44 34.93 9.72 -28.63
C ASN A 44 34.50 10.26 -27.27
N SER A 45 34.21 11.54 -27.18
CA SER A 45 33.46 12.12 -26.09
C SER A 45 32.01 11.63 -26.20
N SER A 46 31.75 10.42 -25.68
CA SER A 46 30.40 10.06 -25.31
C SER A 46 29.98 11.04 -24.21
N SER A 47 29.02 11.91 -24.51
CA SER A 47 28.47 12.86 -23.55
C SER A 47 27.93 12.07 -22.34
N ILE A 48 28.65 12.18 -21.21
CA ILE A 48 28.19 11.62 -19.94
C ILE A 48 26.89 12.36 -19.63
N LYS A 49 25.78 11.62 -19.59
CA LYS A 49 24.48 12.15 -19.20
C LYS A 49 24.33 12.03 -17.68
N GLU A 50 23.90 13.11 -17.04
CA GLU A 50 23.54 13.06 -15.61
C GLU A 50 22.05 12.75 -15.48
N VAL A 51 21.72 11.85 -14.55
CA VAL A 51 20.33 11.43 -14.24
C VAL A 51 20.16 11.50 -12.74
N VAL A 52 19.07 12.12 -12.29
CA VAL A 52 18.65 12.17 -10.88
C VAL A 52 17.46 11.25 -10.70
N GLY A 53 17.46 10.48 -9.61
CA GLY A 53 16.36 9.57 -9.31
C GLY A 53 16.56 8.80 -8.01
N VAL A 54 15.62 7.92 -7.71
CA VAL A 54 15.60 7.10 -6.49
C VAL A 54 16.17 5.72 -6.78
N VAL A 55 17.05 5.24 -5.91
CA VAL A 55 17.68 3.92 -6.06
C VAL A 55 16.81 2.83 -5.44
N GLN A 56 16.50 1.81 -6.22
CA GLN A 56 15.97 0.54 -5.76
C GLN A 56 17.10 -0.48 -5.68
N ALA A 57 17.57 -0.78 -4.46
CA ALA A 57 18.65 -1.73 -4.22
C ALA A 57 18.17 -3.17 -4.28
N ASN A 58 19.07 -4.07 -4.69
CA ASN A 58 18.87 -5.52 -4.71
C ASN A 58 19.78 -6.20 -3.67
N GLU A 59 19.35 -7.33 -3.12
CA GLU A 59 20.10 -8.15 -2.15
C GLU A 59 21.47 -8.61 -2.66
N LYS A 60 21.66 -8.69 -3.99
CA LYS A 60 22.91 -9.08 -4.63
C LYS A 60 23.90 -7.91 -4.77
N GLY A 61 23.60 -6.75 -4.16
CA GLY A 61 24.49 -5.59 -4.10
C GLY A 61 24.48 -4.69 -5.36
N PHE A 62 23.61 -4.92 -6.33
CA PHE A 62 23.32 -3.99 -7.43
C PHE A 62 21.99 -3.26 -7.18
N GLY A 63 21.65 -2.28 -8.01
CA GLY A 63 20.37 -1.58 -7.93
C GLY A 63 19.91 -1.09 -9.30
N PHE A 64 18.75 -0.44 -9.28
CA PHE A 64 18.20 0.32 -10.39
C PHE A 64 17.91 1.74 -9.93
N LEU A 65 18.34 2.73 -10.70
CA LEU A 65 17.96 4.11 -10.50
C LEU A 65 16.69 4.37 -11.29
N ILE A 66 15.65 4.74 -10.61
CA ILE A 66 14.36 5.14 -11.19
C ILE A 66 14.39 6.66 -11.38
N PRO A 67 14.52 7.17 -12.63
CA PRO A 67 14.64 8.59 -12.87
C PRO A 67 13.38 9.38 -12.52
N GLU A 68 13.55 10.60 -11.99
CA GLU A 68 12.44 11.50 -11.67
C GLU A 68 11.70 12.02 -12.91
N ASP A 69 12.37 12.06 -14.07
CA ASP A 69 11.81 12.54 -15.34
C ASP A 69 10.99 11.49 -16.11
N GLY A 70 10.85 10.27 -15.53
CA GLY A 70 10.11 9.17 -16.14
C GLY A 70 10.85 8.48 -17.30
N SER A 71 12.14 8.77 -17.49
CA SER A 71 12.97 8.03 -18.44
C SER A 71 13.21 6.58 -17.97
N PRO A 72 13.64 5.65 -18.85
CA PRO A 72 13.87 4.26 -18.47
C PRO A 72 14.86 4.08 -17.33
N ASP A 73 14.63 3.06 -16.49
CA ASP A 73 15.46 2.71 -15.36
C ASP A 73 16.91 2.49 -15.76
N VAL A 74 17.83 3.01 -14.94
CA VAL A 74 19.27 2.89 -15.13
C VAL A 74 19.83 1.79 -14.24
N PHE A 75 20.55 0.82 -14.80
CA PHE A 75 21.22 -0.21 -14.00
C PHE A 75 22.37 0.39 -13.21
N VAL A 76 22.39 0.14 -11.89
CA VAL A 76 23.44 0.60 -10.96
C VAL A 76 24.24 -0.62 -10.51
N PRO A 77 25.46 -0.83 -11.05
CA PRO A 77 26.28 -1.99 -10.70
C PRO A 77 26.80 -1.89 -9.26
N PRO A 78 27.27 -3.01 -8.64
CA PRO A 78 27.73 -3.01 -7.24
C PRO A 78 28.80 -1.97 -6.92
N ARG A 79 29.68 -1.65 -7.86
CA ARG A 79 30.70 -0.60 -7.69
C ARG A 79 30.09 0.79 -7.51
N ALA A 80 28.98 1.09 -8.22
CA ALA A 80 28.29 2.36 -8.12
C ALA A 80 27.25 2.40 -6.97
N MET A 81 26.94 1.23 -6.36
CA MET A 81 26.11 1.12 -5.17
C MET A 81 26.88 1.42 -3.85
N ARG A 82 28.19 1.62 -3.91
CA ARG A 82 29.00 1.91 -2.70
C ARG A 82 28.51 3.18 -2.03
N GLY A 83 28.16 3.08 -0.74
CA GLY A 83 27.61 4.20 0.03
C GLY A 83 26.17 4.57 -0.29
N VAL A 84 25.51 3.88 -1.21
CA VAL A 84 24.11 4.09 -1.58
C VAL A 84 23.24 3.03 -0.91
N LEU A 85 22.14 3.44 -0.32
CA LEU A 85 21.13 2.55 0.27
C LEU A 85 19.83 2.57 -0.54
N ASN A 86 18.99 1.59 -0.27
CA ASN A 86 17.68 1.52 -0.89
C ASN A 86 16.84 2.74 -0.55
N GLY A 87 16.24 3.36 -1.57
CA GLY A 87 15.42 4.56 -1.43
C GLY A 87 16.18 5.88 -1.46
N ASP A 88 17.52 5.88 -1.42
CA ASP A 88 18.30 7.11 -1.53
C ASP A 88 18.05 7.78 -2.88
N THR A 89 17.91 9.11 -2.87
CA THR A 89 17.96 9.91 -4.10
C THR A 89 19.40 10.17 -4.47
N VAL A 90 19.76 9.83 -5.69
CA VAL A 90 21.14 9.97 -6.18
C VAL A 90 21.20 10.72 -7.50
N LYS A 91 22.30 11.41 -7.72
CA LYS A 91 22.72 11.92 -9.00
C LYS A 91 23.71 10.93 -9.59
N ALA A 92 23.40 10.37 -10.75
CA ALA A 92 24.23 9.37 -11.42
C ALA A 92 24.79 9.87 -12.74
N SER A 93 26.09 9.63 -12.97
CA SER A 93 26.68 9.75 -14.28
C SER A 93 26.46 8.45 -15.06
N VAL A 94 25.78 8.51 -16.19
CA VAL A 94 25.33 7.31 -16.94
C VAL A 94 25.94 7.23 -18.31
N VAL A 95 26.17 5.98 -18.75
CA VAL A 95 26.66 5.63 -20.09
C VAL A 95 25.71 4.59 -20.70
N PRO A 96 25.66 4.47 -22.04
CA PRO A 96 24.87 3.43 -22.70
C PRO A 96 25.28 2.02 -22.26
N ASP A 97 24.30 1.17 -21.98
CA ASP A 97 24.56 -0.25 -21.66
C ASP A 97 24.88 -1.03 -22.96
N THR A 98 26.11 -1.49 -23.06
CA THR A 98 26.56 -2.30 -24.21
C THR A 98 25.91 -3.69 -24.31
N ARG A 99 25.23 -4.12 -23.21
CA ARG A 99 24.54 -5.42 -23.12
C ARG A 99 23.08 -5.37 -23.49
N LYS A 100 22.45 -4.17 -23.38
CA LYS A 100 21.02 -3.97 -23.63
C LYS A 100 20.84 -2.73 -24.51
N ALA A 101 20.35 -2.93 -25.73
CA ALA A 101 20.07 -1.82 -26.65
C ALA A 101 19.10 -0.81 -26.03
N GLY A 102 19.49 0.46 -26.00
CA GLY A 102 18.69 1.55 -25.41
C GLY A 102 18.74 1.64 -23.89
N GLY A 103 19.47 0.75 -23.18
CA GLY A 103 19.67 0.80 -21.73
C GLY A 103 20.81 1.75 -21.33
N PHE A 104 20.81 2.14 -20.05
CA PHE A 104 21.88 2.92 -19.43
C PHE A 104 22.44 2.24 -18.18
N VAL A 105 23.72 2.46 -17.91
CA VAL A 105 24.43 1.97 -16.72
C VAL A 105 25.04 3.14 -15.98
N ALA A 106 24.87 3.20 -14.67
CA ALA A 106 25.53 4.18 -13.83
C ALA A 106 27.02 3.84 -13.65
N GLU A 107 27.92 4.75 -14.01
CA GLU A 107 29.35 4.62 -13.73
C GLU A 107 29.67 5.10 -12.33
N ARG A 108 29.03 6.18 -11.89
CA ARG A 108 29.21 6.83 -10.58
C ARG A 108 27.87 7.35 -10.08
N THR A 109 27.69 7.29 -8.77
CA THR A 109 26.53 7.83 -8.07
C THR A 109 26.98 8.75 -6.95
N GLU A 110 26.23 9.80 -6.70
CA GLU A 110 26.38 10.72 -5.58
C GLU A 110 25.03 10.84 -4.87
N VAL A 111 24.98 10.56 -3.57
CA VAL A 111 23.73 10.64 -2.79
C VAL A 111 23.43 12.10 -2.52
N THR A 112 22.29 12.57 -3.03
CA THR A 112 21.80 13.95 -2.82
C THR A 112 20.83 14.02 -1.65
N GLN A 113 20.09 12.92 -1.38
CA GLN A 113 19.18 12.82 -0.25
C GLN A 113 19.12 11.39 0.29
N ARG A 114 19.25 11.25 1.60
CA ARG A 114 19.10 9.96 2.29
C ARG A 114 17.63 9.62 2.50
N ALA A 115 17.27 8.38 2.20
CA ALA A 115 15.90 7.88 2.44
C ALA A 115 15.64 7.61 3.93
N HIS A 116 16.66 7.20 4.66
CA HIS A 116 16.53 6.76 6.04
C HIS A 116 17.50 7.53 6.94
N SER A 117 17.02 8.08 8.05
CA SER A 117 17.86 8.66 9.11
C SER A 117 18.16 7.66 10.23
N SER A 118 17.37 6.58 10.32
CA SER A 118 17.48 5.51 11.31
C SER A 118 17.21 4.16 10.67
N MET A 119 17.70 3.10 11.31
CA MET A 119 17.49 1.71 10.90
C MET A 119 16.96 0.90 12.07
N VAL A 120 16.05 -0.01 11.76
CA VAL A 120 15.56 -1.03 12.71
C VAL A 120 16.27 -2.34 12.43
N GLY A 121 16.60 -3.07 13.49
CA GLY A 121 17.30 -4.34 13.36
C GLY A 121 17.47 -5.07 14.68
N THR A 122 18.23 -6.14 14.62
CA THR A 122 18.57 -6.96 15.80
C THR A 122 20.00 -6.66 16.25
N ILE A 123 20.17 -6.42 17.55
CA ILE A 123 21.49 -6.17 18.14
C ILE A 123 22.26 -7.51 18.20
N LEU A 124 23.44 -7.49 17.62
CA LEU A 124 24.44 -8.55 17.69
C LEU A 124 25.63 -8.08 18.52
N LYS A 125 26.32 -9.02 19.16
CA LYS A 125 27.55 -8.78 19.90
C LYS A 125 28.71 -9.54 19.27
N ASP A 126 29.83 -8.86 19.06
CA ASP A 126 31.08 -9.47 18.65
C ASP A 126 32.20 -8.96 19.59
N TYR A 127 32.74 -9.86 20.41
CA TYR A 127 33.62 -9.55 21.55
C TYR A 127 33.01 -8.52 22.52
N GLN A 128 33.51 -7.28 22.52
CA GLN A 128 33.04 -6.20 23.40
C GLN A 128 32.23 -5.13 22.65
N GLU A 129 32.10 -5.28 21.34
CA GLU A 129 31.43 -4.32 20.47
C GLU A 129 30.03 -4.80 20.08
N PHE A 130 29.14 -3.85 19.83
CA PHE A 130 27.77 -4.14 19.43
C PHE A 130 27.49 -3.59 18.04
N TYR A 131 26.69 -4.34 17.30
CA TYR A 131 26.29 -4.05 15.93
C TYR A 131 24.80 -4.22 15.77
N LEU A 132 24.18 -3.43 14.89
CA LEU A 132 22.82 -3.67 14.44
C LEU A 132 22.85 -4.42 13.11
N LYS A 133 22.25 -5.61 13.07
CA LYS A 133 21.87 -6.28 11.83
C LYS A 133 20.51 -5.72 11.40
N ALA A 134 20.48 -4.92 10.34
CA ALA A 134 19.25 -4.31 9.85
C ALA A 134 18.23 -5.36 9.41
N ASP A 135 16.94 -5.07 9.59
CA ASP A 135 15.83 -5.89 9.10
C ASP A 135 15.66 -5.79 7.59
N ASP A 136 16.08 -4.68 6.99
CA ASP A 136 16.17 -4.56 5.56
C ASP A 136 17.33 -5.41 5.05
N PHE A 137 17.02 -6.57 4.44
CA PHE A 137 18.02 -7.53 3.91
C PHE A 137 18.89 -6.93 2.80
N ARG A 138 18.53 -5.78 2.22
CA ARG A 138 19.31 -5.04 1.23
C ARG A 138 20.46 -4.28 1.89
N VAL A 139 20.42 -4.07 3.20
CA VAL A 139 21.53 -3.55 4.01
C VAL A 139 22.38 -4.71 4.47
N THR A 140 23.36 -5.08 3.66
CA THR A 140 24.17 -6.30 3.86
C THR A 140 25.26 -6.15 4.94
N GLN A 141 25.68 -4.91 5.25
CA GLN A 141 26.69 -4.65 6.26
C GLN A 141 26.04 -4.32 7.61
N PRO A 142 26.55 -4.89 8.74
CA PRO A 142 26.09 -4.50 10.06
C PRO A 142 26.48 -3.05 10.38
N ILE A 143 25.67 -2.39 11.20
CA ILE A 143 25.87 -1.01 11.63
C ILE A 143 26.54 -1.03 12.99
N PHE A 144 27.72 -0.43 13.13
CA PHE A 144 28.41 -0.31 14.42
C PHE A 144 27.62 0.61 15.36
N ILE A 145 27.34 0.12 16.58
CA ILE A 145 26.60 0.89 17.60
C ILE A 145 27.64 1.61 18.48
N GLN A 146 27.72 2.94 18.33
CA GLN A 146 28.56 3.76 19.19
C GLN A 146 28.05 3.76 20.63
N ARG A 147 28.96 3.95 21.59
CA ARG A 147 28.61 4.12 23.00
C ARG A 147 27.73 5.35 23.18
N GLY A 148 26.62 5.17 23.89
CA GLY A 148 25.60 6.20 24.11
C GLY A 148 24.89 6.03 25.45
N PRO A 149 23.82 6.79 25.70
CA PRO A 149 23.09 6.74 26.97
C PRO A 149 22.34 5.41 27.18
N LEU A 150 21.92 4.73 26.09
CA LEU A 150 21.28 3.43 26.16
C LEU A 150 22.34 2.32 26.03
N LYS A 151 22.24 1.32 26.91
CA LYS A 151 23.12 0.15 26.89
C LYS A 151 22.56 -0.87 25.89
N PRO A 152 23.33 -1.24 24.84
CA PRO A 152 22.89 -2.26 23.90
C PRO A 152 22.88 -3.66 24.56
N GLU A 153 21.88 -4.46 24.22
CA GLU A 153 21.71 -5.84 24.70
C GLU A 153 21.59 -6.78 23.48
N GLU A 154 22.39 -7.84 23.46
CA GLU A 154 22.36 -8.83 22.39
C GLU A 154 20.98 -9.51 22.28
N GLY A 155 20.53 -9.78 21.06
CA GLY A 155 19.26 -10.42 20.78
C GLY A 155 18.03 -9.50 20.88
N LYS A 156 18.22 -8.23 21.24
CA LYS A 156 17.12 -7.26 21.24
C LYS A 156 16.90 -6.65 19.87
N LYS A 157 15.64 -6.38 19.55
CA LYS A 157 15.22 -5.54 18.45
C LYS A 157 15.38 -4.08 18.86
N ALA A 158 15.97 -3.26 18.00
CA ALA A 158 16.29 -1.88 18.34
C ALA A 158 16.24 -0.93 17.14
N VAL A 159 16.17 0.36 17.45
CA VAL A 159 16.29 1.47 16.50
C VAL A 159 17.63 2.15 16.69
N VAL A 160 18.39 2.29 15.61
CA VAL A 160 19.68 2.96 15.58
C VAL A 160 19.61 4.14 14.62
N LYS A 161 19.88 5.35 15.11
CA LYS A 161 20.03 6.55 14.30
C LYS A 161 21.40 6.54 13.64
N ILE A 162 21.47 6.72 12.34
CA ILE A 162 22.72 6.73 11.59
C ILE A 162 23.44 8.06 11.83
N ILE A 163 24.71 7.98 12.27
CA ILE A 163 25.57 9.13 12.51
C ILE A 163 26.59 9.26 11.39
N LYS A 164 27.10 8.11 10.91
CA LYS A 164 28.10 8.08 9.85
C LYS A 164 27.66 7.09 8.79
N TRP A 165 27.54 7.59 7.58
CA TRP A 165 27.16 6.81 6.41
C TRP A 165 28.35 6.05 5.84
N PRO A 166 28.12 4.94 5.09
CA PRO A 166 29.21 4.19 4.48
C PRO A 166 29.87 5.02 3.38
N GLU A 167 31.14 5.33 3.57
CA GLU A 167 31.99 5.99 2.58
C GLU A 167 33.23 5.13 2.34
N ASN A 168 33.60 4.89 1.07
CA ASN A 168 34.85 4.21 0.70
C ASN A 168 35.13 2.89 1.47
N ASP A 169 34.14 2.00 1.58
CA ASP A 169 34.20 0.72 2.30
C ASP A 169 34.25 0.83 3.85
N ASN A 170 34.07 2.01 4.42
CA ASN A 170 33.88 2.17 5.85
C ASN A 170 32.52 1.64 6.29
N MET A 171 32.50 1.08 7.51
CA MET A 171 31.25 0.59 8.13
C MET A 171 30.36 1.77 8.51
N MET A 172 29.04 1.58 8.39
CA MET A 172 28.07 2.51 8.96
C MET A 172 28.22 2.54 10.48
N GLU A 173 28.06 3.74 11.06
CA GLU A 173 28.06 3.93 12.51
C GLU A 173 26.76 4.61 12.92
N GLY A 174 26.22 4.20 14.05
CA GLY A 174 24.98 4.78 14.56
C GLY A 174 24.88 4.76 16.07
N GLN A 175 23.92 5.49 16.57
CA GLN A 175 23.61 5.60 18.00
C GLN A 175 22.29 4.87 18.30
N LEU A 176 22.28 4.06 19.35
CA LEU A 176 21.08 3.39 19.84
C LEU A 176 20.08 4.43 20.38
N VAL A 177 18.88 4.45 19.80
CA VAL A 177 17.81 5.40 20.15
C VAL A 177 16.72 4.73 20.98
N GLU A 178 16.36 3.48 20.64
CA GLU A 178 15.27 2.76 21.30
C GLU A 178 15.52 1.26 21.26
N ILE A 179 15.19 0.57 22.36
CA ILE A 179 15.10 -0.90 22.40
C ILE A 179 13.60 -1.27 22.37
N LEU A 180 13.19 -2.03 21.35
CA LEU A 180 11.79 -2.39 21.13
C LEU A 180 11.34 -3.59 21.96
N GLY A 181 12.22 -4.58 22.15
CA GLY A 181 11.94 -5.83 22.87
C GLY A 181 12.86 -6.97 22.43
N VAL A 182 12.50 -8.20 22.71
CA VAL A 182 13.24 -9.40 22.29
C VAL A 182 12.98 -9.66 20.80
N ALA A 183 14.03 -9.89 20.02
CA ALA A 183 13.86 -10.23 18.60
C ALA A 183 13.07 -11.54 18.45
N GLY A 184 12.03 -11.52 17.61
CA GLY A 184 11.12 -12.67 17.42
C GLY A 184 9.87 -12.68 18.30
N ASP A 185 9.77 -11.77 19.27
CA ASP A 185 8.55 -11.59 20.07
C ASP A 185 7.43 -10.99 19.19
N PRO A 186 6.28 -11.66 19.03
CA PRO A 186 5.17 -11.16 18.23
C PRO A 186 4.61 -9.81 18.69
N THR A 187 4.69 -9.52 19.98
CA THR A 187 4.13 -8.28 20.57
C THR A 187 4.80 -7.00 20.11
N ILE A 188 6.02 -7.11 19.54
CA ILE A 188 6.76 -5.95 19.04
C ILE A 188 6.72 -5.80 17.52
N ASP A 189 6.08 -6.73 16.81
CA ASP A 189 6.10 -6.72 15.33
C ASP A 189 5.54 -5.43 14.75
N ILE A 190 4.36 -5.00 15.21
CA ILE A 190 3.73 -3.76 14.72
C ILE A 190 4.56 -2.53 15.10
N LYS A 191 5.08 -2.48 16.33
CA LYS A 191 5.96 -1.39 16.75
C LYS A 191 7.23 -1.33 15.90
N THR A 192 7.79 -2.49 15.54
CA THR A 192 8.93 -2.61 14.63
C THR A 192 8.62 -2.00 13.25
N ILE A 193 7.43 -2.31 12.70
CA ILE A 193 6.97 -1.74 11.42
C ILE A 193 6.81 -0.22 11.52
N ILE A 194 6.18 0.30 12.56
CA ILE A 194 6.02 1.74 12.76
C ILE A 194 7.39 2.46 12.75
N ARG A 195 8.37 1.92 13.46
CA ARG A 195 9.74 2.49 13.52
C ARG A 195 10.48 2.35 12.19
N LYS A 196 10.29 1.23 11.48
CA LYS A 196 10.88 1.00 10.14
C LYS A 196 10.42 2.06 9.14
N TYR A 197 9.15 2.45 9.18
CA TYR A 197 8.59 3.46 8.29
C TYR A 197 8.69 4.88 8.85
N ASN A 198 9.33 5.06 10.03
CA ASN A 198 9.50 6.35 10.70
C ASN A 198 8.19 7.14 10.83
N TRP A 199 7.10 6.44 11.20
CA TRP A 199 5.79 7.06 11.33
C TRP A 199 5.57 7.54 12.77
N PRO A 200 5.08 8.80 12.99
CA PRO A 200 4.88 9.33 14.32
C PRO A 200 3.66 8.70 15.01
N GLU A 201 3.83 8.20 16.23
CA GLU A 201 2.75 7.63 17.04
C GLU A 201 2.01 8.69 17.88
N SER A 202 2.67 9.76 18.29
CA SER A 202 2.11 10.85 19.09
C SER A 202 2.04 12.15 18.29
N PHE A 203 1.24 13.09 18.78
CA PHE A 203 1.18 14.42 18.21
C PHE A 203 2.12 15.39 18.97
N PRO A 204 2.67 16.40 18.29
CA PRO A 204 3.42 17.47 18.96
C PRO A 204 2.55 18.21 19.99
N LYS A 205 3.18 18.72 21.04
CA LYS A 205 2.50 19.43 22.11
C LYS A 205 1.68 20.63 21.62
N GLU A 206 2.20 21.36 20.64
CA GLU A 206 1.52 22.51 20.03
C GLU A 206 0.21 22.12 19.35
N VAL A 207 0.12 20.91 18.82
CA VAL A 207 -1.10 20.34 18.24
C VAL A 207 -2.08 19.98 19.35
N GLU A 208 -1.60 19.28 20.39
CA GLU A 208 -2.44 18.92 21.54
C GLU A 208 -3.00 20.16 22.27
N ASP A 209 -2.17 21.19 22.45
CA ASP A 209 -2.58 22.45 23.07
C ASP A 209 -3.60 23.21 22.19
N GLN A 210 -3.51 23.10 20.86
CA GLN A 210 -4.48 23.71 19.94
C GLN A 210 -5.85 23.00 19.99
N VAL A 211 -5.89 21.68 20.11
CA VAL A 211 -7.16 20.93 20.07
C VAL A 211 -7.84 20.81 21.44
N ARG A 212 -7.09 20.94 22.55
CA ARG A 212 -7.60 20.81 23.92
C ARG A 212 -8.79 21.73 24.25
N PRO A 213 -8.85 23.02 23.82
CA PRO A 213 -9.96 23.91 24.10
C PRO A 213 -11.19 23.67 23.20
N LEU A 214 -11.10 22.81 22.17
CA LEU A 214 -12.23 22.55 21.28
C LEU A 214 -13.34 21.82 22.03
N PRO A 215 -14.61 22.18 21.81
CA PRO A 215 -15.73 21.51 22.43
C PRO A 215 -15.91 20.09 21.91
N GLU A 216 -16.56 19.21 22.67
CA GLU A 216 -16.88 17.85 22.23
C GLU A 216 -17.90 17.83 21.06
N ASN A 217 -18.78 18.81 21.01
CA ASN A 217 -19.80 18.95 19.98
C ASN A 217 -19.80 20.38 19.44
N PRO A 218 -20.15 20.58 18.15
CA PRO A 218 -20.28 21.91 17.58
C PRO A 218 -21.39 22.70 18.29
N THR A 219 -21.17 24.00 18.39
CA THR A 219 -22.08 24.95 19.06
C THR A 219 -23.04 25.57 18.04
N GLU A 220 -24.07 26.31 18.54
CA GLU A 220 -25.01 27.01 17.66
C GLU A 220 -24.35 28.04 16.76
N THR A 221 -23.26 28.65 17.18
CA THR A 221 -22.47 29.56 16.37
C THR A 221 -21.77 28.87 15.18
N ASP A 222 -21.40 27.59 15.33
CA ASP A 222 -20.70 26.84 14.28
C ASP A 222 -21.61 26.47 13.10
N TRP A 223 -22.92 26.32 13.35
CA TRP A 223 -23.86 26.00 12.28
C TRP A 223 -24.71 27.17 11.81
N ALA A 224 -24.51 28.38 12.37
CA ALA A 224 -25.19 29.58 11.88
C ALA A 224 -24.94 29.81 10.38
N GLY A 225 -26.02 29.99 9.63
CA GLY A 225 -25.94 30.18 8.17
C GLY A 225 -25.68 28.92 7.35
N ARG A 226 -25.61 27.74 8.00
CA ARG A 226 -25.55 26.45 7.32
C ARG A 226 -26.95 25.91 7.02
N MET A 227 -27.06 25.05 6.03
CA MET A 227 -28.29 24.31 5.72
C MET A 227 -28.56 23.31 6.86
N ASP A 228 -29.72 23.43 7.50
CA ASP A 228 -30.11 22.54 8.60
C ASP A 228 -30.78 21.27 8.07
N LEU A 229 -30.07 20.15 8.16
CA LEU A 229 -30.48 18.83 7.74
C LEU A 229 -30.64 17.86 8.93
N ARG A 230 -30.70 18.37 10.16
CA ARG A 230 -30.77 17.54 11.38
C ARG A 230 -32.08 16.74 11.51
N HIS A 231 -33.09 17.12 10.78
CA HIS A 231 -34.41 16.45 10.70
C HIS A 231 -34.51 15.46 9.53
N GLU A 232 -33.53 15.48 8.61
CA GLU A 232 -33.50 14.56 7.47
C GLU A 232 -33.07 13.15 7.89
N MET A 233 -33.50 12.14 7.11
CA MET A 233 -33.05 10.76 7.30
C MET A 233 -31.67 10.58 6.69
N VAL A 234 -30.65 10.77 7.53
CA VAL A 234 -29.23 10.63 7.17
C VAL A 234 -28.65 9.47 7.97
N MET A 235 -27.78 8.65 7.38
CA MET A 235 -27.10 7.57 8.07
C MET A 235 -25.65 7.40 7.59
N THR A 236 -24.79 6.84 8.44
CA THR A 236 -23.46 6.34 8.06
C THR A 236 -23.52 4.83 7.84
N ILE A 237 -22.61 4.25 7.00
CA ILE A 237 -22.44 2.80 6.84
C ILE A 237 -20.95 2.51 6.76
N ASP A 238 -20.41 1.85 7.79
CA ASP A 238 -18.98 1.65 7.98
C ASP A 238 -18.67 0.23 8.50
N GLY A 239 -17.40 -0.06 8.70
CA GLY A 239 -16.97 -1.28 9.39
C GLY A 239 -17.35 -1.28 10.88
N ALA A 240 -17.47 -2.46 11.48
CA ALA A 240 -17.87 -2.60 12.88
C ALA A 240 -16.93 -1.85 13.84
N ASP A 241 -15.64 -1.84 13.53
CA ASP A 241 -14.56 -1.25 14.37
C ASP A 241 -14.29 0.23 14.08
N ALA A 242 -14.92 0.81 13.02
CA ALA A 242 -14.72 2.20 12.64
C ALA A 242 -15.22 3.17 13.72
N LYS A 243 -14.48 4.26 13.91
CA LYS A 243 -14.82 5.36 14.83
C LYS A 243 -14.78 6.72 14.15
N ASP A 244 -14.08 6.84 13.05
CA ASP A 244 -13.81 8.03 12.24
C ASP A 244 -14.77 8.08 11.04
N PHE A 245 -16.06 8.33 11.31
CA PHE A 245 -17.11 8.37 10.28
C PHE A 245 -16.98 9.65 9.45
N ASP A 246 -16.32 9.53 8.28
CA ASP A 246 -16.11 10.64 7.35
C ASP A 246 -17.38 11.02 6.59
N ASP A 247 -18.22 10.04 6.23
CA ASP A 247 -19.34 10.20 5.31
C ASP A 247 -20.66 9.69 5.85
N ALA A 248 -21.72 10.41 5.51
CA ALA A 248 -23.10 10.01 5.72
C ALA A 248 -23.90 10.23 4.46
N ILE A 249 -24.95 9.45 4.27
CA ILE A 249 -25.76 9.44 3.07
C ILE A 249 -27.24 9.67 3.36
N SER A 250 -27.93 10.32 2.42
CA SER A 250 -29.39 10.44 2.38
C SER A 250 -29.87 10.24 0.95
N LEU A 251 -31.13 9.85 0.78
CA LEU A 251 -31.74 9.70 -0.52
C LEU A 251 -33.18 10.17 -0.49
N TYR A 252 -33.51 11.02 -1.45
CA TYR A 252 -34.88 11.41 -1.76
C TYR A 252 -35.24 10.95 -3.18
N LYS A 253 -36.46 10.44 -3.35
CA LYS A 253 -36.98 10.05 -4.66
C LYS A 253 -38.24 10.87 -4.94
N TYR A 254 -38.20 11.63 -6.06
CA TYR A 254 -39.34 12.40 -6.52
C TYR A 254 -40.43 11.52 -7.15
N ASP A 255 -41.67 12.01 -7.23
CA ASP A 255 -42.79 11.34 -7.87
C ASP A 255 -42.54 11.05 -9.34
N ASN A 256 -41.76 11.90 -10.01
CA ASN A 256 -41.32 11.68 -11.41
C ASN A 256 -40.27 10.56 -11.53
N GLY A 257 -39.86 9.93 -10.43
CA GLY A 257 -38.90 8.83 -10.37
C GLY A 257 -37.44 9.25 -10.40
N ASN A 258 -37.10 10.55 -10.39
CA ASN A 258 -35.73 11.04 -10.23
C ASN A 258 -35.27 10.87 -8.77
N TYR A 259 -33.96 10.72 -8.60
CA TYR A 259 -33.32 10.59 -7.29
C TYR A 259 -32.51 11.84 -6.95
N VAL A 260 -32.52 12.24 -5.68
CA VAL A 260 -31.55 13.19 -5.14
C VAL A 260 -30.75 12.46 -4.08
N LEU A 261 -29.49 12.15 -4.40
CA LEU A 261 -28.53 11.58 -3.48
C LEU A 261 -27.86 12.72 -2.69
N GLY A 262 -27.97 12.69 -1.37
CA GLY A 262 -27.18 13.52 -0.47
C GLY A 262 -25.95 12.74 0.01
N VAL A 263 -24.77 13.30 -0.19
CA VAL A 263 -23.50 12.83 0.37
C VAL A 263 -22.97 13.91 1.28
N HIS A 264 -22.91 13.61 2.58
CA HIS A 264 -22.61 14.57 3.63
C HIS A 264 -21.27 14.20 4.25
N ILE A 265 -20.23 15.01 4.01
CA ILE A 265 -18.87 14.74 4.43
C ILE A 265 -18.51 15.61 5.63
N ALA A 266 -17.87 15.04 6.63
CA ALA A 266 -17.39 15.74 7.81
C ALA A 266 -16.63 17.00 7.45
N ASP A 267 -17.05 18.15 7.99
CA ASP A 267 -16.41 19.44 7.68
C ASP A 267 -15.15 19.67 8.51
N VAL A 268 -14.15 18.82 8.33
CA VAL A 268 -12.85 18.89 9.00
C VAL A 268 -12.17 20.26 8.78
N SER A 269 -12.38 20.86 7.61
CA SER A 269 -11.80 22.15 7.25
C SER A 269 -12.33 23.33 8.07
N HIS A 270 -13.38 23.14 8.85
CA HIS A 270 -13.85 24.11 9.84
C HIS A 270 -12.90 24.18 11.06
N TYR A 271 -12.38 23.04 11.49
CA TYR A 271 -11.53 22.92 12.68
C TYR A 271 -10.04 23.02 12.36
N VAL A 272 -9.63 22.59 11.17
CA VAL A 272 -8.24 22.58 10.71
C VAL A 272 -7.99 23.78 9.81
N SER A 273 -7.67 24.93 10.44
CA SER A 273 -7.41 26.18 9.72
C SER A 273 -6.00 26.16 9.07
N PRO A 274 -5.85 26.69 7.83
CA PRO A 274 -4.58 26.70 7.13
C PRO A 274 -3.45 27.37 7.92
N GLY A 275 -2.26 26.72 7.92
CA GLY A 275 -1.03 27.25 8.51
C GLY A 275 -0.90 27.10 10.04
N THR A 276 -1.92 26.59 10.72
CA THR A 276 -1.87 26.26 12.16
C THR A 276 -0.95 25.07 12.45
N PRO A 277 -0.53 24.84 13.71
CA PRO A 277 0.21 23.64 14.08
C PRO A 277 -0.51 22.34 13.68
N LEU A 278 -1.82 22.26 13.92
CA LEU A 278 -2.65 21.13 13.54
C LEU A 278 -2.68 20.91 12.02
N ASP A 279 -2.78 21.97 11.22
CA ASP A 279 -2.73 21.88 9.75
C ASP A 279 -1.38 21.40 9.25
N LYS A 280 -0.29 21.92 9.82
CA LYS A 280 1.07 21.50 9.45
C LYS A 280 1.34 20.03 9.76
N GLU A 281 0.89 19.55 10.91
CA GLU A 281 1.01 18.14 11.31
C GLU A 281 0.15 17.24 10.43
N ALA A 282 -1.11 17.64 10.14
CA ALA A 282 -1.99 16.93 9.22
C ALA A 282 -1.37 16.85 7.80
N GLN A 283 -0.77 17.95 7.33
CA GLN A 283 -0.04 17.98 6.07
C GLN A 283 1.17 17.04 6.08
N GLU A 284 1.98 17.05 7.14
CA GLU A 284 3.17 16.18 7.26
C GLU A 284 2.78 14.71 7.30
N ARG A 285 1.74 14.32 8.03
CA ARG A 285 1.20 12.95 8.01
C ARG A 285 0.56 12.61 6.68
N SER A 286 -0.15 13.56 6.07
CA SER A 286 -0.90 13.48 4.81
C SER A 286 -2.02 12.43 4.77
N THR A 287 -1.92 11.35 5.51
CA THR A 287 -2.91 10.29 5.61
C THR A 287 -2.85 9.58 6.96
N SER A 288 -3.94 8.97 7.40
CA SER A 288 -3.92 7.98 8.48
C SER A 288 -3.27 6.68 7.98
N MET A 289 -2.65 5.92 8.89
CA MET A 289 -2.06 4.61 8.61
C MET A 289 -2.84 3.52 9.37
N TYR A 290 -3.38 2.53 8.63
CA TYR A 290 -4.22 1.46 9.18
C TYR A 290 -3.41 0.16 9.28
N LEU A 291 -2.79 -0.07 10.45
CA LEU A 291 -2.07 -1.30 10.72
C LEU A 291 -3.01 -2.43 11.13
N ALA A 292 -2.49 -3.64 11.25
CA ALA A 292 -3.31 -4.80 11.54
C ALA A 292 -4.01 -4.74 12.91
N ASP A 293 -3.40 -4.08 13.91
CA ASP A 293 -3.88 -4.00 15.28
C ASP A 293 -4.34 -2.60 15.72
N ARG A 294 -3.95 -1.55 14.99
CA ARG A 294 -4.23 -0.15 15.36
C ARG A 294 -4.21 0.80 14.18
N VAL A 295 -4.78 1.97 14.40
CA VAL A 295 -4.73 3.11 13.47
C VAL A 295 -3.81 4.19 14.04
N LEU A 296 -2.93 4.73 13.21
CA LEU A 296 -2.16 5.93 13.50
C LEU A 296 -2.81 7.09 12.73
N PRO A 297 -3.64 7.91 13.37
CA PRO A 297 -4.51 8.85 12.68
C PRO A 297 -3.76 10.09 12.18
N MET A 298 -4.29 10.70 11.11
CA MET A 298 -3.81 11.98 10.59
C MET A 298 -4.13 13.14 11.55
N LEU A 299 -5.24 13.07 12.24
CA LEU A 299 -5.71 14.06 13.21
C LEU A 299 -5.80 13.46 14.61
N PRO A 300 -5.64 14.24 15.71
CA PRO A 300 -5.87 13.75 17.06
C PRO A 300 -7.24 13.09 17.25
N HIS A 301 -7.31 12.06 18.08
CA HIS A 301 -8.55 11.28 18.33
C HIS A 301 -9.73 12.13 18.78
N SER A 302 -9.49 13.23 19.49
CA SER A 302 -10.55 14.20 19.85
C SER A 302 -11.26 14.81 18.65
N LEU A 303 -10.58 14.87 17.50
CA LEU A 303 -11.14 15.29 16.23
C LEU A 303 -11.59 14.10 15.39
N SER A 304 -10.68 13.13 15.11
CA SER A 304 -10.98 12.02 14.19
C SER A 304 -12.14 11.14 14.63
N ASP A 305 -12.16 10.75 15.91
CA ASP A 305 -13.17 9.86 16.48
C ASP A 305 -14.26 10.66 17.23
N GLY A 306 -13.99 11.94 17.50
CA GLY A 306 -14.81 12.84 18.30
C GLY A 306 -15.59 13.87 17.49
N LEU A 307 -15.06 15.11 17.46
CA LEU A 307 -15.77 16.30 16.97
C LEU A 307 -16.09 16.26 15.47
N CYS A 308 -15.21 15.64 14.65
CA CYS A 308 -15.43 15.51 13.20
C CYS A 308 -16.28 14.27 12.84
N SER A 309 -16.17 13.17 13.59
CA SER A 309 -16.86 11.92 13.30
C SER A 309 -18.38 12.06 13.30
N LEU A 310 -19.05 11.61 12.22
CA LEU A 310 -20.50 11.74 12.01
C LEU A 310 -21.30 10.72 12.84
N ARG A 311 -21.11 10.76 14.17
CA ARG A 311 -21.69 9.81 15.13
C ARG A 311 -23.22 9.89 15.17
N GLU A 312 -23.87 8.73 15.39
CA GLU A 312 -25.32 8.61 15.51
C GLU A 312 -25.86 9.51 16.62
N GLY A 313 -26.97 10.21 16.32
CA GLY A 313 -27.70 11.00 17.30
C GLY A 313 -27.09 12.33 17.70
N VAL A 314 -25.92 12.70 17.14
CA VAL A 314 -25.19 13.93 17.51
C VAL A 314 -25.13 14.88 16.33
N PRO A 315 -25.40 16.21 16.51
CA PRO A 315 -25.21 17.19 15.45
C PRO A 315 -23.75 17.25 15.01
N ARG A 316 -23.51 17.30 13.69
CA ARG A 316 -22.16 17.40 13.10
C ARG A 316 -22.17 18.34 11.90
N LEU A 317 -21.08 19.10 11.76
CA LEU A 317 -20.88 19.99 10.62
C LEU A 317 -20.47 19.17 9.42
N THR A 318 -21.08 19.47 8.27
CA THR A 318 -20.78 18.77 7.02
C THR A 318 -20.63 19.74 5.85
N THR A 319 -19.91 19.29 4.82
CA THR A 319 -19.96 19.81 3.47
C THR A 319 -20.74 18.80 2.65
N SER A 320 -21.90 19.19 2.15
CA SER A 320 -22.84 18.30 1.47
C SER A 320 -22.82 18.49 -0.03
N ALA A 321 -22.83 17.36 -0.75
CA ALA A 321 -23.06 17.29 -2.18
C ALA A 321 -24.46 16.67 -2.44
N PHE A 322 -25.31 17.38 -3.17
CA PHE A 322 -26.60 16.88 -3.62
C PHE A 322 -26.51 16.57 -5.13
N ILE A 323 -26.74 15.32 -5.48
CA ILE A 323 -26.55 14.82 -6.83
C ILE A 323 -27.88 14.28 -7.34
N THR A 324 -28.44 14.96 -8.34
CA THR A 324 -29.72 14.58 -8.94
C THR A 324 -29.49 13.65 -10.12
N TYR A 325 -30.15 12.50 -10.10
CA TYR A 325 -30.15 11.50 -11.17
C TYR A 325 -31.55 11.32 -11.74
N ASP A 326 -31.62 11.01 -13.03
CA ASP A 326 -32.86 10.54 -13.66
C ASP A 326 -33.13 9.06 -13.33
N ARG A 327 -34.26 8.53 -13.85
CA ARG A 327 -34.67 7.12 -13.68
C ARG A 327 -33.67 6.10 -14.24
N ALA A 328 -32.80 6.52 -15.17
CA ALA A 328 -31.79 5.67 -15.79
C ALA A 328 -30.42 5.76 -15.09
N GLY A 329 -30.31 6.58 -14.04
CA GLY A 329 -29.05 6.83 -13.33
C GLY A 329 -28.14 7.84 -14.05
N THR A 330 -28.69 8.66 -14.96
CA THR A 330 -27.93 9.72 -15.62
C THR A 330 -27.89 10.95 -14.72
N LEU A 331 -26.71 11.53 -14.54
CA LEU A 331 -26.51 12.75 -13.77
C LEU A 331 -27.22 13.93 -14.44
N LEU A 332 -28.10 14.61 -13.72
CA LEU A 332 -28.82 15.80 -14.18
C LEU A 332 -28.25 17.10 -13.59
N LYS A 333 -27.96 17.13 -12.30
CA LYS A 333 -27.57 18.32 -11.55
C LYS A 333 -26.70 17.99 -10.35
N THR A 334 -25.82 18.91 -9.98
CA THR A 334 -25.07 18.86 -8.73
C THR A 334 -25.16 20.19 -7.99
N GLU A 335 -25.37 20.14 -6.67
CA GLU A 335 -25.40 21.31 -5.79
C GLU A 335 -24.56 21.02 -4.55
N PHE A 336 -23.98 22.07 -3.97
CA PHE A 336 -23.11 21.95 -2.81
C PHE A 336 -23.51 22.96 -1.74
N ALA A 337 -23.46 22.56 -0.47
CA ALA A 337 -23.77 23.43 0.64
C ALA A 337 -22.93 23.06 1.88
N LEU A 338 -22.67 24.07 2.71
CA LEU A 338 -22.27 23.84 4.08
C LEU A 338 -23.54 23.51 4.88
N SER A 339 -23.51 22.44 5.65
CA SER A 339 -24.70 21.94 6.34
C SER A 339 -24.39 21.49 7.76
N VAL A 340 -25.44 21.21 8.51
CA VAL A 340 -25.40 20.49 9.79
C VAL A 340 -26.35 19.31 9.69
N ILE A 341 -25.87 18.13 10.03
CA ILE A 341 -26.65 16.89 10.04
C ILE A 341 -26.74 16.31 11.45
N LYS A 342 -27.66 15.37 11.62
CA LYS A 342 -27.72 14.48 12.78
C LYS A 342 -27.98 13.07 12.27
N SER A 343 -26.93 12.23 12.25
CA SER A 343 -27.07 10.85 11.77
C SER A 343 -28.15 10.10 12.56
N SER A 344 -29.14 9.56 11.87
CA SER A 344 -30.26 8.83 12.46
C SER A 344 -29.91 7.37 12.78
N ARG A 345 -28.81 6.85 12.17
CA ARG A 345 -28.35 5.46 12.33
C ARG A 345 -26.89 5.34 11.94
N ARG A 346 -26.09 4.69 12.80
CA ARG A 346 -24.82 4.08 12.43
C ARG A 346 -25.09 2.72 11.83
N GLY A 347 -24.92 2.58 10.50
CA GLY A 347 -24.95 1.30 9.80
C GLY A 347 -23.62 0.58 9.91
N ILE A 348 -23.67 -0.76 9.96
CA ILE A 348 -22.53 -1.65 9.85
C ILE A 348 -22.71 -2.44 8.56
N TYR A 349 -21.64 -2.56 7.72
CA TYR A 349 -21.73 -3.19 6.40
C TYR A 349 -22.40 -4.56 6.44
N GLU A 350 -22.00 -5.42 7.37
CA GLU A 350 -22.53 -6.78 7.53
C GLU A 350 -24.01 -6.78 7.96
N GLU A 351 -24.39 -5.87 8.87
CA GLU A 351 -25.78 -5.73 9.31
C GLU A 351 -26.69 -5.22 8.19
N VAL A 352 -26.23 -4.16 7.47
CA VAL A 352 -26.97 -3.60 6.33
C VAL A 352 -27.14 -4.65 5.24
N GLN A 353 -26.09 -5.45 4.96
CA GLN A 353 -26.17 -6.55 4.00
C GLN A 353 -27.19 -7.59 4.43
N ALA A 354 -27.17 -8.04 5.70
CA ALA A 354 -28.11 -9.03 6.21
C ALA A 354 -29.58 -8.55 6.11
N VAL A 355 -29.82 -7.26 6.41
CA VAL A 355 -31.15 -6.65 6.29
C VAL A 355 -31.62 -6.57 4.83
N LEU A 356 -30.71 -6.20 3.90
CA LEU A 356 -31.02 -6.11 2.47
C LEU A 356 -31.30 -7.49 1.84
N ASP A 357 -30.60 -8.53 2.30
CA ASP A 357 -30.75 -9.90 1.81
C ASP A 357 -31.94 -10.63 2.46
N GLY A 358 -32.59 -10.03 3.49
CA GLY A 358 -33.68 -10.67 4.23
C GLY A 358 -33.21 -11.75 5.22
N ASN A 359 -31.91 -11.80 5.54
CA ASN A 359 -31.30 -12.78 6.45
C ASN A 359 -31.14 -12.25 7.89
N ALA A 360 -31.67 -11.05 8.17
CA ALA A 360 -31.61 -10.43 9.47
C ALA A 360 -32.62 -11.06 10.43
N ASP A 361 -32.26 -11.21 11.71
CA ASP A 361 -33.20 -11.57 12.78
C ASP A 361 -34.17 -10.43 13.09
N ASP A 362 -35.20 -10.70 13.90
CA ASP A 362 -36.24 -9.71 14.24
C ASP A 362 -35.68 -8.47 14.91
N ALA A 363 -34.66 -8.60 15.76
CA ALA A 363 -34.01 -7.50 16.44
C ALA A 363 -33.27 -6.57 15.45
N LEU A 364 -32.54 -7.16 14.53
CA LEU A 364 -31.81 -6.43 13.50
C LEU A 364 -32.77 -5.79 12.49
N GLN A 365 -33.85 -6.48 12.10
CA GLN A 365 -34.91 -5.90 11.26
C GLN A 365 -35.55 -4.69 11.94
N ALA A 366 -35.92 -4.79 13.22
CA ALA A 366 -36.47 -3.69 13.99
C ALA A 366 -35.48 -2.51 14.10
N LYS A 367 -34.18 -2.79 14.27
CA LYS A 367 -33.12 -1.79 14.32
C LYS A 367 -33.08 -0.92 13.07
N TYR A 368 -33.27 -1.50 11.88
CA TYR A 368 -33.18 -0.81 10.57
C TYR A 368 -34.53 -0.51 9.94
N ALA A 369 -35.64 -0.80 10.59
CA ALA A 369 -37.00 -0.70 10.02
C ALA A 369 -37.29 0.68 9.39
N LYS A 370 -36.84 1.77 10.02
CA LYS A 370 -37.04 3.15 9.51
C LYS A 370 -36.19 3.43 8.28
N GLN A 371 -34.96 2.91 8.21
CA GLN A 371 -34.02 3.15 7.12
C GLN A 371 -34.20 2.20 5.93
N LEU A 372 -34.85 1.05 6.13
CA LEU A 372 -34.97 0.01 5.12
C LEU A 372 -35.60 0.46 3.78
N PRO A 373 -36.66 1.29 3.75
CA PRO A 373 -37.18 1.80 2.48
C PRO A 373 -36.14 2.63 1.72
N MET A 374 -35.42 3.53 2.40
CA MET A 374 -34.36 4.33 1.82
C MET A 374 -33.18 3.45 1.32
N LEU A 375 -32.76 2.47 2.12
CA LEU A 375 -31.68 1.54 1.75
C LEU A 375 -32.02 0.74 0.48
N LYS A 376 -33.25 0.28 0.31
CA LYS A 376 -33.69 -0.42 -0.91
C LYS A 376 -33.59 0.48 -2.14
N GLU A 377 -34.01 1.74 -2.04
CA GLU A 377 -33.89 2.69 -3.15
C GLU A 377 -32.42 3.09 -3.41
N MET A 378 -31.59 3.17 -2.38
CA MET A 378 -30.15 3.37 -2.52
C MET A 378 -29.48 2.24 -3.30
N VAL A 379 -29.85 0.98 -3.03
CA VAL A 379 -29.37 -0.17 -3.81
C VAL A 379 -29.80 -0.07 -5.28
N ASN A 380 -31.04 0.37 -5.54
CA ASN A 380 -31.53 0.58 -6.90
C ASN A 380 -30.71 1.64 -7.63
N LEU A 381 -30.48 2.80 -7.00
CA LEU A 381 -29.68 3.88 -7.56
C LEU A 381 -28.22 3.45 -7.77
N SER A 382 -27.59 2.79 -6.80
CA SER A 382 -26.21 2.27 -6.92
C SER A 382 -26.06 1.35 -8.15
N LYS A 383 -27.03 0.44 -8.38
CA LYS A 383 -27.03 -0.42 -9.57
C LYS A 383 -27.10 0.39 -10.87
N LEU A 384 -27.90 1.45 -10.92
CA LEU A 384 -28.04 2.32 -12.09
C LEU A 384 -26.73 3.07 -12.35
N ILE A 385 -26.13 3.70 -11.33
CA ILE A 385 -24.85 4.41 -11.42
C ILE A 385 -23.75 3.45 -11.88
N ARG A 386 -23.68 2.25 -11.28
CA ARG A 386 -22.69 1.23 -11.65
C ARG A 386 -22.83 0.80 -13.10
N LYS A 387 -24.06 0.63 -13.58
CA LYS A 387 -24.32 0.31 -14.99
C LYS A 387 -23.80 1.39 -15.93
N GLN A 388 -23.97 2.68 -15.59
CA GLN A 388 -23.41 3.78 -16.38
C GLN A 388 -21.87 3.75 -16.41
N ARG A 389 -21.25 3.56 -15.25
CA ARG A 389 -19.78 3.43 -15.14
C ARG A 389 -19.25 2.20 -15.88
N ASP A 390 -19.95 1.07 -15.78
CA ASP A 390 -19.61 -0.16 -16.51
C ASP A 390 -19.67 0.05 -18.04
N THR A 391 -20.67 0.79 -18.51
CA THR A 391 -20.79 1.16 -19.94
C THR A 391 -19.68 2.11 -20.37
N ALA A 392 -19.19 2.98 -19.49
CA ALA A 392 -18.07 3.88 -19.76
C ALA A 392 -16.70 3.15 -19.74
N GLY A 393 -16.63 1.90 -19.29
CA GLY A 393 -15.41 1.10 -19.25
C GLY A 393 -14.71 1.08 -17.90
N ALA A 394 -15.37 1.45 -16.80
CA ALA A 394 -14.78 1.37 -15.46
C ALA A 394 -14.29 -0.05 -15.17
N LEU A 395 -13.08 -0.15 -14.61
CA LEU A 395 -12.50 -1.43 -14.22
C LEU A 395 -12.99 -1.80 -12.81
N ASP A 396 -13.42 -3.02 -12.63
CA ASP A 396 -13.79 -3.58 -11.32
C ASP A 396 -12.90 -4.79 -11.03
N PHE A 397 -11.92 -4.62 -10.14
CA PHE A 397 -11.06 -5.68 -9.66
C PHE A 397 -11.59 -6.17 -8.32
N ASP A 398 -12.06 -7.40 -8.29
CA ASP A 398 -12.59 -8.03 -7.08
C ASP A 398 -11.56 -9.02 -6.52
N PHE A 399 -10.55 -8.48 -5.83
CA PHE A 399 -9.59 -9.30 -5.10
C PHE A 399 -10.03 -9.43 -3.64
N PRO A 400 -10.16 -10.66 -3.13
CA PRO A 400 -10.47 -10.86 -1.72
C PRO A 400 -9.34 -10.35 -0.84
N GLU A 401 -9.70 -9.56 0.14
CA GLU A 401 -8.77 -9.08 1.17
C GLU A 401 -8.65 -10.12 2.28
N ILE A 402 -7.42 -10.48 2.63
CA ILE A 402 -7.14 -11.42 3.71
C ILE A 402 -6.75 -10.65 4.94
N ARG A 403 -7.57 -10.71 5.99
CA ARG A 403 -7.34 -10.01 7.26
C ARG A 403 -7.04 -10.97 8.39
N ALA A 404 -6.06 -10.62 9.20
CA ALA A 404 -5.80 -11.29 10.46
C ALA A 404 -6.83 -10.87 11.52
N VAL A 405 -7.31 -11.84 12.29
CA VAL A 405 -8.12 -11.61 13.49
C VAL A 405 -7.19 -11.65 14.69
N ILE A 406 -7.14 -10.55 15.43
CA ILE A 406 -6.19 -10.34 16.53
C ILE A 406 -6.97 -10.34 17.85
N ASP A 407 -6.47 -11.01 18.87
CA ASP A 407 -7.04 -11.02 20.21
C ASP A 407 -6.69 -9.76 21.02
N ALA A 408 -7.20 -9.66 22.24
CA ALA A 408 -6.94 -8.53 23.14
C ALA A 408 -5.45 -8.40 23.56
N ASN A 409 -4.65 -9.44 23.37
CA ASN A 409 -3.21 -9.45 23.67
C ASN A 409 -2.34 -9.08 22.44
N GLY A 410 -2.97 -8.80 21.29
CA GLY A 410 -2.27 -8.50 20.04
C GLY A 410 -1.78 -9.75 19.28
N LEU A 411 -2.24 -10.95 19.66
CA LEU A 411 -1.86 -12.19 19.01
C LEU A 411 -2.88 -12.57 17.92
N VAL A 412 -2.38 -13.12 16.82
CA VAL A 412 -3.25 -13.56 15.72
C VAL A 412 -3.88 -14.90 16.07
N VAL A 413 -5.21 -14.93 16.12
CA VAL A 413 -6.01 -16.14 16.43
C VAL A 413 -6.63 -16.76 15.19
N ASP A 414 -6.89 -15.99 14.15
CA ASP A 414 -7.50 -16.47 12.90
C ASP A 414 -7.09 -15.60 11.71
N VAL A 415 -7.34 -16.09 10.51
CA VAL A 415 -7.18 -15.33 9.25
C VAL A 415 -8.43 -15.56 8.41
N ARG A 416 -9.09 -14.47 8.04
CA ARG A 416 -10.36 -14.49 7.31
C ARG A 416 -10.26 -13.76 5.99
N LYS A 417 -10.93 -14.32 4.99
CA LYS A 417 -11.16 -13.68 3.71
C LYS A 417 -12.32 -12.72 3.86
N LYS A 418 -12.10 -11.43 3.63
CA LYS A 418 -13.15 -10.41 3.61
C LYS A 418 -13.70 -10.29 2.19
N GLU A 419 -14.97 -10.62 2.02
CA GLU A 419 -15.67 -10.47 0.75
C GLU A 419 -16.27 -9.07 0.62
N ARG A 420 -16.23 -8.51 -0.57
CA ARG A 420 -16.81 -7.21 -0.89
C ARG A 420 -18.31 -7.37 -1.14
N GLN A 421 -19.13 -6.98 -0.19
CA GLN A 421 -20.58 -7.09 -0.21
C GLN A 421 -21.26 -5.96 -1.01
N ASN A 422 -22.56 -6.08 -1.29
CA ASN A 422 -23.33 -5.03 -1.96
C ASN A 422 -23.44 -3.75 -1.13
N SER A 423 -23.48 -3.86 0.20
CA SER A 423 -23.43 -2.72 1.12
C SER A 423 -22.16 -1.89 0.97
N ASN A 424 -20.98 -2.54 0.78
CA ASN A 424 -19.72 -1.86 0.48
C ASN A 424 -19.77 -1.17 -0.88
N LYS A 425 -20.27 -1.88 -1.90
CA LYS A 425 -20.38 -1.38 -3.28
C LYS A 425 -21.30 -0.16 -3.39
N LEU A 426 -22.37 -0.12 -2.58
CA LEU A 426 -23.30 1.00 -2.51
C LEU A 426 -22.59 2.29 -2.06
N ILE A 427 -21.88 2.23 -0.94
CA ILE A 427 -21.12 3.37 -0.42
C ILE A 427 -20.05 3.80 -1.40
N GLU A 428 -19.29 2.86 -1.95
CA GLU A 428 -18.28 3.17 -2.97
C GLU A 428 -18.85 3.91 -4.17
N ASP A 429 -19.98 3.46 -4.75
CA ASP A 429 -20.61 4.12 -5.90
C ASP A 429 -21.00 5.57 -5.57
N PHE A 430 -21.54 5.80 -4.37
CA PHE A 430 -21.94 7.14 -3.93
C PHE A 430 -20.75 8.05 -3.64
N MET A 431 -19.69 7.51 -3.04
CA MET A 431 -18.46 8.26 -2.80
C MET A 431 -17.76 8.61 -4.11
N ILE A 432 -17.69 7.70 -5.07
CA ILE A 432 -17.15 7.98 -6.41
C ILE A 432 -17.96 9.07 -7.10
N SER A 433 -19.29 9.02 -7.01
CA SER A 433 -20.19 10.04 -7.60
C SER A 433 -19.95 11.42 -6.99
N ALA A 434 -19.80 11.51 -5.67
CA ALA A 434 -19.50 12.77 -4.99
C ALA A 434 -18.11 13.32 -5.36
N ASN A 435 -17.10 12.46 -5.38
CA ASN A 435 -15.76 12.82 -5.79
C ASN A 435 -15.69 13.35 -7.23
N GLU A 436 -16.39 12.71 -8.17
CA GLU A 436 -16.50 13.15 -9.56
C GLU A 436 -17.24 14.48 -9.69
N ALA A 437 -18.37 14.64 -8.98
CA ALA A 437 -19.18 15.85 -8.98
C ALA A 437 -18.38 17.06 -8.51
N VAL A 438 -17.67 16.92 -7.39
CA VAL A 438 -16.81 18.00 -6.83
C VAL A 438 -15.65 18.29 -7.77
N ALA A 439 -14.95 17.27 -8.30
CA ALA A 439 -13.84 17.47 -9.23
C ALA A 439 -14.27 18.21 -10.50
N THR A 440 -15.44 17.87 -11.04
CA THR A 440 -16.01 18.50 -12.23
C THR A 440 -16.37 19.96 -11.95
N HIS A 441 -16.99 20.22 -10.79
CA HIS A 441 -17.36 21.59 -10.38
C HIS A 441 -16.12 22.48 -10.17
N LEU A 442 -15.10 22.01 -9.47
CA LEU A 442 -13.85 22.75 -9.26
C LEU A 442 -13.15 23.04 -10.58
N LYS A 443 -13.13 22.06 -11.52
CA LYS A 443 -12.57 22.25 -12.86
C LYS A 443 -13.34 23.31 -13.65
N GLN A 444 -14.68 23.27 -13.66
CA GLN A 444 -15.53 24.27 -14.35
C GLN A 444 -15.35 25.69 -13.80
N LYS A 445 -15.04 25.80 -12.49
CA LYS A 445 -14.76 27.07 -11.82
C LYS A 445 -13.30 27.49 -11.90
N GLU A 446 -12.44 26.68 -12.53
CA GLU A 446 -10.99 26.89 -12.63
C GLU A 446 -10.32 27.10 -11.27
N MET A 447 -10.85 26.42 -10.24
CA MET A 447 -10.37 26.57 -8.89
C MET A 447 -9.15 25.68 -8.64
N PRO A 448 -8.01 26.23 -8.16
CA PRO A 448 -6.85 25.41 -7.80
C PRO A 448 -7.21 24.36 -6.75
N THR A 449 -6.84 23.09 -7.02
CA THR A 449 -7.12 21.98 -6.13
C THR A 449 -6.16 20.80 -6.40
N LEU A 450 -6.33 19.70 -5.66
CA LEU A 450 -5.66 18.43 -5.90
C LEU A 450 -6.64 17.45 -6.58
N TYR A 451 -6.28 17.01 -7.78
CA TYR A 451 -6.96 15.90 -8.46
C TYR A 451 -6.33 14.57 -8.11
N ARG A 452 -7.11 13.51 -8.12
CA ARG A 452 -6.64 12.12 -8.08
C ARG A 452 -6.60 11.60 -9.51
N ILE A 453 -5.43 11.54 -10.10
CA ILE A 453 -5.25 11.11 -11.48
C ILE A 453 -4.74 9.68 -11.57
N HIS A 454 -5.19 8.99 -12.62
CA HIS A 454 -4.72 7.66 -12.98
C HIS A 454 -4.53 7.65 -14.49
N GLU A 455 -3.28 7.77 -14.93
CA GLU A 455 -2.96 7.80 -16.35
C GLU A 455 -3.15 6.45 -17.02
N ALA A 456 -3.39 6.44 -18.32
CA ALA A 456 -3.45 5.21 -19.10
C ALA A 456 -2.09 4.49 -19.10
N PRO A 457 -2.06 3.14 -19.12
CA PRO A 457 -0.85 2.40 -19.38
C PRO A 457 -0.38 2.64 -20.82
N ASN A 458 0.91 2.59 -21.03
CA ASN A 458 1.47 2.55 -22.39
C ASN A 458 1.67 1.09 -22.85
N HIS A 459 2.09 0.90 -24.11
CA HIS A 459 2.28 -0.45 -24.65
C HIS A 459 3.37 -1.26 -23.92
N SER A 460 4.42 -0.60 -23.39
CA SER A 460 5.47 -1.30 -22.63
C SER A 460 4.95 -1.75 -21.26
N ASP A 461 4.02 -1.01 -20.64
CA ASP A 461 3.43 -1.38 -19.35
C ASP A 461 2.58 -2.66 -19.48
N THR A 462 2.01 -2.93 -20.65
CA THR A 462 1.15 -4.08 -20.92
C THR A 462 1.88 -5.30 -21.47
N GLU A 463 3.21 -5.26 -21.66
CA GLU A 463 3.98 -6.31 -22.33
C GLU A 463 3.91 -7.65 -21.60
N ASP A 464 4.07 -7.67 -20.28
CA ASP A 464 3.99 -8.89 -19.48
C ASP A 464 2.61 -9.54 -19.57
N LEU A 465 1.55 -8.74 -19.53
CA LEU A 465 0.18 -9.21 -19.73
C LEU A 465 0.00 -9.82 -21.12
N LEU A 466 0.47 -9.13 -22.16
CA LEU A 466 0.39 -9.63 -23.54
C LEU A 466 1.16 -10.95 -23.74
N ASN A 467 2.34 -11.07 -23.13
CA ASN A 467 3.14 -12.30 -23.20
C ASN A 467 2.42 -13.46 -22.51
N PHE A 468 1.81 -13.22 -21.35
CA PHE A 468 0.99 -14.22 -20.67
C PHE A 468 -0.21 -14.66 -21.51
N LEU A 469 -0.98 -13.71 -22.08
CA LEU A 469 -2.14 -14.01 -22.93
C LEU A 469 -1.75 -14.86 -24.15
N LYS A 470 -0.59 -14.58 -24.77
CA LYS A 470 -0.04 -15.38 -25.88
C LYS A 470 0.31 -16.80 -25.42
N ALA A 471 1.06 -16.93 -24.31
CA ALA A 471 1.51 -18.19 -23.77
C ALA A 471 0.35 -19.14 -23.41
N TYR A 472 -0.74 -18.58 -22.90
CA TYR A 472 -1.95 -19.32 -22.49
C TYR A 472 -3.05 -19.34 -23.55
N HIS A 473 -2.76 -18.88 -24.79
CA HIS A 473 -3.68 -18.85 -25.92
C HIS A 473 -5.02 -18.14 -25.64
N VAL A 474 -5.01 -17.13 -24.78
CA VAL A 474 -6.18 -16.31 -24.47
C VAL A 474 -6.40 -15.31 -25.60
N PRO A 475 -7.60 -15.23 -26.21
CA PRO A 475 -7.89 -14.27 -27.27
C PRO A 475 -7.82 -12.81 -26.74
N PHE A 476 -7.01 -11.95 -27.34
CA PHE A 476 -6.86 -10.56 -26.91
C PHE A 476 -6.81 -9.53 -28.05
N LYS A 477 -6.71 -9.98 -29.31
CA LYS A 477 -6.48 -9.08 -30.47
C LYS A 477 -7.56 -8.01 -30.67
N ASN A 478 -8.77 -8.24 -30.16
CA ASN A 478 -9.89 -7.32 -30.28
C ASN A 478 -9.94 -6.26 -29.14
N PHE A 479 -8.97 -6.31 -28.21
CA PHE A 479 -8.95 -5.43 -27.04
C PHE A 479 -7.73 -4.50 -27.09
N ASP A 480 -7.97 -3.20 -27.11
CA ASP A 480 -6.91 -2.20 -26.88
C ASP A 480 -6.68 -2.04 -25.37
N LEU A 481 -5.62 -2.68 -24.85
CA LEU A 481 -5.32 -2.71 -23.42
C LEU A 481 -4.88 -1.34 -22.86
N THR A 482 -4.67 -0.35 -23.72
CA THR A 482 -4.34 1.04 -23.33
C THR A 482 -5.60 1.90 -23.14
N THR A 483 -6.78 1.34 -23.37
CA THR A 483 -8.07 1.98 -23.16
C THR A 483 -8.88 1.30 -22.04
N PRO A 484 -9.68 2.04 -21.24
CA PRO A 484 -10.49 1.44 -20.19
C PRO A 484 -11.45 0.37 -20.73
N ILE A 485 -12.16 0.66 -21.82
CA ILE A 485 -13.11 -0.27 -22.46
C ILE A 485 -12.42 -1.53 -22.97
N GLY A 486 -11.23 -1.39 -23.59
CA GLY A 486 -10.49 -2.53 -24.10
C GLY A 486 -10.00 -3.44 -23.00
N LEU A 487 -9.41 -2.89 -21.93
CA LEU A 487 -8.96 -3.68 -20.79
C LEU A 487 -10.14 -4.30 -20.03
N GLN A 488 -11.24 -3.57 -19.84
CA GLN A 488 -12.48 -4.10 -19.28
C GLN A 488 -13.04 -5.27 -20.12
N GLY A 489 -13.01 -5.14 -21.45
CA GLY A 489 -13.46 -6.20 -22.37
C GLY A 489 -12.65 -7.48 -22.20
N LEU A 490 -11.31 -7.38 -22.08
CA LEU A 490 -10.46 -8.53 -21.77
C LEU A 490 -10.86 -9.16 -20.42
N LEU A 491 -10.98 -8.36 -19.35
CA LEU A 491 -11.33 -8.87 -18.01
C LEU A 491 -12.69 -9.57 -18.01
N LYS A 492 -13.69 -9.01 -18.69
CA LYS A 492 -15.01 -9.64 -18.87
C LYS A 492 -14.94 -10.96 -19.65
N SER A 493 -14.06 -11.07 -20.66
CA SER A 493 -13.92 -12.28 -21.48
C SER A 493 -13.36 -13.48 -20.71
N VAL A 494 -12.59 -13.22 -19.65
CA VAL A 494 -11.97 -14.28 -18.82
C VAL A 494 -12.71 -14.53 -17.50
N LYS A 495 -13.78 -13.79 -17.23
CA LYS A 495 -14.57 -13.92 -16.01
C LYS A 495 -15.17 -15.32 -15.89
N GLY A 496 -15.06 -15.92 -14.69
CA GLY A 496 -15.50 -17.29 -14.41
C GLY A 496 -14.56 -18.38 -14.92
N THR A 497 -13.48 -18.03 -15.63
CA THR A 497 -12.46 -19.01 -16.05
C THR A 497 -11.42 -19.22 -14.95
N ALA A 498 -10.68 -20.32 -15.04
CA ALA A 498 -9.58 -20.62 -14.13
C ALA A 498 -8.44 -19.56 -14.17
N LEU A 499 -8.31 -18.80 -15.27
CA LEU A 499 -7.29 -17.77 -15.46
C LEU A 499 -7.72 -16.37 -14.98
N GLU A 500 -8.99 -16.17 -14.60
CA GLU A 500 -9.54 -14.87 -14.21
C GLU A 500 -8.67 -14.13 -13.19
N THR A 501 -8.33 -14.78 -12.08
CA THR A 501 -7.56 -14.14 -10.99
C THR A 501 -6.15 -13.74 -11.44
N VAL A 502 -5.50 -14.58 -12.25
CA VAL A 502 -4.13 -14.32 -12.70
C VAL A 502 -4.11 -13.19 -13.73
N ILE A 503 -5.01 -13.24 -14.72
CA ILE A 503 -5.12 -12.19 -15.74
C ILE A 503 -5.50 -10.86 -15.08
N SER A 504 -6.44 -10.86 -14.13
CA SER A 504 -6.79 -9.66 -13.36
C SER A 504 -5.61 -9.09 -12.58
N SER A 505 -4.78 -9.97 -11.98
CA SER A 505 -3.55 -9.55 -11.27
C SER A 505 -2.50 -8.96 -12.22
N LEU A 506 -2.29 -9.57 -13.40
CA LEU A 506 -1.38 -9.05 -14.42
C LEU A 506 -1.89 -7.73 -15.01
N ALA A 507 -3.18 -7.63 -15.28
CA ALA A 507 -3.82 -6.40 -15.74
C ALA A 507 -3.64 -5.27 -14.70
N LEU A 508 -3.87 -5.54 -13.41
CA LEU A 508 -3.64 -4.55 -12.36
C LEU A 508 -2.16 -4.09 -12.29
N ARG A 509 -1.21 -5.01 -12.45
CA ARG A 509 0.22 -4.67 -12.48
C ARG A 509 0.63 -3.87 -13.71
N SER A 510 -0.07 -3.99 -14.81
CA SER A 510 0.17 -3.20 -16.03
C SER A 510 -0.35 -1.76 -15.92
N LEU A 511 -1.15 -1.45 -14.90
CA LEU A 511 -1.66 -0.10 -14.68
C LEU A 511 -0.61 0.77 -14.00
N LYS A 512 -0.61 2.05 -14.36
CA LYS A 512 0.13 3.07 -13.62
C LYS A 512 -0.48 3.25 -12.22
N LEU A 513 0.29 3.78 -11.31
CA LEU A 513 -0.25 4.12 -9.99
C LEU A 513 -1.06 5.41 -10.05
N ALA A 514 -2.20 5.44 -9.38
CA ALA A 514 -2.92 6.68 -9.17
C ALA A 514 -2.12 7.61 -8.24
N ILE A 515 -2.09 8.90 -8.52
CA ILE A 515 -1.35 9.92 -7.77
C ILE A 515 -2.19 11.19 -7.58
N TYR A 516 -1.78 12.04 -6.65
CA TYR A 516 -2.31 13.39 -6.55
C TYR A 516 -1.56 14.33 -7.48
N SER A 517 -2.29 15.26 -8.12
CA SER A 517 -1.74 16.20 -9.08
C SER A 517 -2.56 17.48 -9.11
N THR A 518 -1.91 18.61 -9.42
CA THR A 518 -2.59 19.88 -9.72
C THR A 518 -3.19 19.89 -11.13
N ARG A 519 -2.73 19.00 -12.01
CA ARG A 519 -3.24 18.83 -13.37
C ARG A 519 -4.27 17.71 -13.42
N ASN A 520 -5.43 18.00 -13.98
CA ASN A 520 -6.43 16.96 -14.23
C ASN A 520 -6.08 16.16 -15.49
N ALA A 521 -5.71 14.90 -15.32
CA ALA A 521 -5.47 13.94 -16.41
C ALA A 521 -6.56 12.85 -16.50
N GLY A 522 -7.64 12.96 -15.72
CA GLY A 522 -8.66 11.94 -15.61
C GLY A 522 -8.24 10.75 -14.75
N HIS A 523 -9.09 9.73 -14.71
CA HIS A 523 -8.83 8.52 -13.92
C HIS A 523 -9.14 7.26 -14.74
N PHE A 524 -8.10 6.64 -15.29
CA PHE A 524 -8.21 5.48 -16.20
C PHE A 524 -9.03 4.34 -15.61
N GLY A 525 -8.69 3.87 -14.41
CA GLY A 525 -9.37 2.72 -13.81
C GLY A 525 -10.86 2.95 -13.52
N LEU A 526 -11.27 4.20 -13.27
CA LEU A 526 -12.67 4.57 -13.07
C LEU A 526 -13.36 5.03 -14.37
N ALA A 527 -12.62 5.16 -15.48
CA ALA A 527 -13.08 5.71 -16.75
C ALA A 527 -13.67 7.13 -16.62
N LEU A 528 -13.13 7.96 -15.71
CA LEU A 528 -13.63 9.30 -15.39
C LEU A 528 -12.74 10.40 -15.98
N LYS A 529 -13.36 11.48 -16.48
CA LYS A 529 -12.67 12.64 -17.07
C LYS A 529 -12.10 13.59 -16.02
N SER A 530 -12.65 13.59 -14.80
CA SER A 530 -12.21 14.40 -13.68
C SER A 530 -12.50 13.64 -12.39
N TYR A 531 -11.53 13.58 -11.51
CA TYR A 531 -11.70 12.89 -10.23
C TYR A 531 -10.82 13.53 -9.17
N CYS A 532 -11.33 13.69 -7.97
CA CYS A 532 -10.58 14.11 -6.79
C CYS A 532 -10.99 13.25 -5.59
N HIS A 533 -10.28 13.35 -4.52
CA HIS A 533 -10.71 12.82 -3.24
C HIS A 533 -11.36 13.96 -2.43
N PHE A 534 -12.61 13.76 -2.02
CA PHE A 534 -13.42 14.72 -1.26
C PHE A 534 -14.05 14.07 -0.03
N THR A 535 -14.23 12.75 -0.06
CA THR A 535 -15.14 12.03 0.85
C THR A 535 -14.50 11.54 2.13
N SER A 536 -13.19 11.80 2.38
CA SER A 536 -12.53 11.31 3.61
C SER A 536 -11.53 12.31 4.20
N PRO A 537 -11.93 13.53 4.59
CA PRO A 537 -11.02 14.57 5.10
C PRO A 537 -10.48 14.30 6.52
N ILE A 538 -11.08 13.40 7.29
CA ILE A 538 -10.56 12.99 8.61
C ILE A 538 -9.24 12.26 8.45
N ARG A 539 -9.09 11.47 7.37
CA ARG A 539 -7.97 10.57 7.17
C ARG A 539 -7.12 10.84 5.93
N ARG A 540 -7.46 11.83 5.08
CA ARG A 540 -6.67 12.21 3.90
C ARG A 540 -6.57 13.72 3.76
N TYR A 541 -5.35 14.25 3.77
CA TYR A 541 -5.10 15.69 3.64
C TYR A 541 -5.50 16.26 2.28
N PRO A 542 -5.36 15.57 1.13
CA PRO A 542 -5.87 16.07 -0.15
C PRO A 542 -7.36 16.38 -0.15
N ASP A 543 -8.18 15.60 0.56
CA ASP A 543 -9.61 15.87 0.74
C ASP A 543 -9.84 17.21 1.46
N LEU A 544 -9.03 17.50 2.48
CA LEU A 544 -9.08 18.78 3.20
C LEU A 544 -8.79 19.97 2.28
N ILE A 545 -7.84 19.82 1.34
CA ILE A 545 -7.57 20.84 0.31
C ILE A 545 -8.77 21.01 -0.62
N VAL A 546 -9.39 19.92 -1.06
CA VAL A 546 -10.59 19.96 -1.92
C VAL A 546 -11.75 20.64 -1.18
N HIS A 547 -11.97 20.35 0.10
CA HIS A 547 -12.97 21.05 0.93
C HIS A 547 -12.72 22.55 1.01
N ARG A 548 -11.48 22.99 1.22
CA ARG A 548 -11.08 24.39 1.26
C ARG A 548 -11.35 25.09 -0.09
N SER A 549 -11.01 24.42 -1.19
CA SER A 549 -11.27 24.93 -2.55
C SER A 549 -12.78 25.07 -2.81
N LEU A 550 -13.58 24.07 -2.42
CA LEU A 550 -15.03 24.12 -2.56
C LEU A 550 -15.67 25.22 -1.71
N LYS A 551 -15.25 25.38 -0.45
CA LYS A 551 -15.71 26.45 0.45
C LYS A 551 -15.39 27.84 -0.09
N ALA A 552 -14.23 28.05 -0.69
CA ALA A 552 -13.87 29.31 -1.30
C ALA A 552 -14.85 29.70 -2.43
N ILE A 553 -15.27 28.71 -3.24
CA ILE A 553 -16.31 28.93 -4.27
C ILE A 553 -17.64 29.29 -3.64
N LEU A 554 -18.09 28.53 -2.61
CA LEU A 554 -19.37 28.76 -1.93
C LEU A 554 -19.44 30.13 -1.25
N ALA A 555 -18.31 30.63 -0.76
CA ALA A 555 -18.17 31.96 -0.16
C ALA A 555 -17.94 33.08 -1.20
N ASN A 556 -17.94 32.77 -2.50
CA ASN A 556 -17.58 33.71 -3.58
C ASN A 556 -16.19 34.36 -3.41
N HIS A 557 -15.29 33.72 -2.65
CA HIS A 557 -13.91 34.16 -2.52
C HIS A 557 -13.06 33.57 -3.64
N ARG A 558 -12.69 34.43 -4.59
CA ARG A 558 -11.64 34.12 -5.57
C ARG A 558 -10.36 34.81 -5.12
N ASP A 559 -9.69 34.27 -4.14
CA ASP A 559 -8.35 34.72 -3.82
C ASP A 559 -7.45 34.36 -5.04
N GLY A 560 -7.06 35.38 -5.79
CA GLY A 560 -6.18 35.24 -6.96
C GLY A 560 -4.75 34.81 -6.62
N LYS A 561 -4.50 34.27 -5.43
CA LYS A 561 -3.24 33.67 -5.05
C LYS A 561 -3.16 32.28 -5.65
N THR A 562 -2.33 32.12 -6.65
CA THR A 562 -1.94 30.80 -7.16
C THR A 562 -1.27 30.03 -6.05
N ILE A 563 -2.02 29.22 -5.33
CA ILE A 563 -1.46 28.31 -4.33
C ILE A 563 -0.75 27.21 -5.13
N LYS A 564 0.55 27.08 -4.92
CA LYS A 564 1.37 26.06 -5.58
C LYS A 564 1.24 24.74 -4.79
N TYR A 565 0.35 23.86 -5.25
CA TYR A 565 0.13 22.57 -4.65
C TYR A 565 1.03 21.44 -5.19
N GLU A 566 1.94 21.71 -6.13
CA GLU A 566 2.74 20.66 -6.78
C GLU A 566 3.56 19.86 -5.79
N LYS A 567 4.29 20.56 -4.88
CA LYS A 567 5.08 19.90 -3.82
C LYS A 567 4.20 19.11 -2.86
N LEU A 568 3.03 19.67 -2.53
CA LEU A 568 2.06 19.02 -1.64
C LEU A 568 1.47 17.77 -2.30
N ALA A 569 1.14 17.81 -3.59
CA ALA A 569 0.64 16.66 -4.34
C ALA A 569 1.65 15.48 -4.32
N LEU A 570 2.92 15.81 -4.56
CA LEU A 570 3.99 14.83 -4.50
C LEU A 570 4.14 14.24 -3.09
N HIS A 571 4.19 15.10 -2.06
CA HIS A 571 4.29 14.68 -0.66
C HIS A 571 3.14 13.76 -0.25
N CYS A 572 1.89 14.13 -0.54
CA CYS A 572 0.73 13.30 -0.25
C CYS A 572 0.79 11.93 -0.95
N SER A 573 1.21 11.89 -2.22
CA SER A 573 1.37 10.65 -2.96
C SER A 573 2.47 9.76 -2.38
N GLN A 574 3.57 10.35 -1.90
CA GLN A 574 4.66 9.62 -1.25
C GLN A 574 4.24 9.04 0.10
N LYS A 575 3.56 9.85 0.94
CA LYS A 575 3.07 9.41 2.27
C LYS A 575 2.02 8.32 2.15
N GLU A 576 1.09 8.40 1.20
CA GLU A 576 0.12 7.36 0.90
C GLU A 576 0.81 6.03 0.59
N ARG A 577 1.84 6.03 -0.27
CA ARG A 577 2.61 4.81 -0.58
C ARG A 577 3.35 4.23 0.61
N VAL A 578 3.86 5.08 1.50
CA VAL A 578 4.51 4.62 2.74
C VAL A 578 3.48 3.96 3.64
N ALA A 579 2.30 4.57 3.83
CA ALA A 579 1.22 4.03 4.63
C ALA A 579 0.73 2.68 4.07
N GLU A 580 0.47 2.58 2.75
CA GLU A 580 0.07 1.34 2.09
C GLU A 580 1.12 0.21 2.26
N LYS A 581 2.41 0.54 2.16
CA LYS A 581 3.49 -0.46 2.36
C LYS A 581 3.50 -0.97 3.79
N ALA A 582 3.36 -0.08 4.77
CA ALA A 582 3.32 -0.44 6.18
C ALA A 582 2.09 -1.30 6.51
N GLU A 583 0.91 -0.93 5.97
CA GLU A 583 -0.34 -1.69 6.10
C GLU A 583 -0.19 -3.11 5.54
N ARG A 584 0.29 -3.24 4.28
CA ARG A 584 0.53 -4.55 3.65
C ARG A 584 1.55 -5.38 4.42
N GLU A 585 2.63 -4.77 4.90
CA GLU A 585 3.65 -5.45 5.69
C GLU A 585 3.07 -5.92 7.03
N SER A 586 2.26 -5.10 7.70
CA SER A 586 1.61 -5.47 8.97
C SER A 586 0.68 -6.67 8.80
N GLN A 587 -0.17 -6.67 7.77
CA GLN A 587 -1.03 -7.81 7.44
C GLN A 587 -0.22 -9.06 7.09
N LYS A 588 0.85 -8.91 6.30
CA LYS A 588 1.73 -10.04 5.94
C LYS A 588 2.42 -10.66 7.15
N VAL A 589 2.94 -9.83 8.06
CA VAL A 589 3.58 -10.29 9.29
C VAL A 589 2.56 -11.07 10.15
N MET A 590 1.33 -10.56 10.32
CA MET A 590 0.29 -11.26 11.06
C MET A 590 -0.12 -12.60 10.42
N GLN A 591 -0.24 -12.65 9.08
CA GLN A 591 -0.48 -13.90 8.35
C GLN A 591 0.65 -14.92 8.59
N LEU A 592 1.89 -14.47 8.59
CA LEU A 592 3.04 -15.34 8.85
C LEU A 592 3.05 -15.85 10.29
N ARG A 593 2.74 -14.99 11.27
CA ARG A 593 2.58 -15.41 12.68
C ARG A 593 1.50 -16.50 12.84
N PHE A 594 0.37 -16.34 12.16
CA PHE A 594 -0.66 -17.37 12.13
C PHE A 594 -0.16 -18.70 11.56
N MET A 595 0.73 -18.66 10.57
CA MET A 595 1.29 -19.85 9.92
C MET A 595 2.41 -20.52 10.73
N GLU A 596 3.03 -19.86 11.72
CA GLU A 596 4.05 -20.47 12.58
C GLU A 596 3.52 -21.74 13.29
N ASN A 597 2.28 -21.70 13.75
CA ASN A 597 1.62 -22.84 14.41
C ASN A 597 1.16 -23.94 13.41
N LYS A 598 1.37 -23.73 12.11
CA LYS A 598 0.97 -24.63 11.02
C LYS A 598 2.16 -25.23 10.27
N VAL A 599 3.37 -25.02 10.77
CA VAL A 599 4.58 -25.63 10.22
C VAL A 599 4.45 -27.15 10.27
N HIS A 600 4.86 -27.81 9.21
CA HIS A 600 4.72 -29.25 8.93
C HIS A 600 3.30 -29.74 8.60
N GLN A 601 2.29 -28.88 8.59
CA GLN A 601 0.96 -29.24 8.09
C GLN A 601 0.91 -29.20 6.56
N THR A 602 0.01 -29.97 5.98
CA THR A 602 -0.23 -30.08 4.54
C THR A 602 -1.51 -29.32 4.18
N PHE A 603 -1.48 -28.61 3.05
CA PHE A 603 -2.58 -27.81 2.52
C PHE A 603 -2.76 -28.05 1.03
N GLU A 604 -3.98 -27.96 0.57
CA GLU A 604 -4.29 -27.76 -0.84
C GLU A 604 -3.93 -26.32 -1.23
N GLY A 605 -3.34 -26.17 -2.40
CA GLY A 605 -2.95 -24.86 -2.91
C GLY A 605 -3.19 -24.71 -4.40
N ILE A 606 -3.20 -23.45 -4.86
CA ILE A 606 -3.36 -23.07 -6.25
C ILE A 606 -2.13 -22.28 -6.69
N VAL A 607 -1.49 -22.68 -7.77
CA VAL A 607 -0.35 -21.97 -8.35
C VAL A 607 -0.82 -20.63 -8.92
N LYS A 608 -0.28 -19.53 -8.39
CA LYS A 608 -0.63 -18.16 -8.81
C LYS A 608 0.42 -17.53 -9.70
N HIS A 609 1.68 -17.87 -9.47
CA HIS A 609 2.79 -17.30 -10.21
C HIS A 609 3.94 -18.29 -10.32
N LEU A 610 4.64 -18.30 -11.47
CA LEU A 610 5.81 -19.11 -11.73
C LEU A 610 7.04 -18.24 -12.03
N THR A 611 8.18 -18.66 -11.55
CA THR A 611 9.46 -17.98 -11.73
C THR A 611 10.57 -18.97 -12.04
N SER A 612 11.75 -18.48 -12.46
CA SER A 612 12.94 -19.29 -12.63
C SER A 612 13.48 -19.93 -11.33
N TYR A 613 12.87 -19.63 -10.18
CA TYR A 613 13.29 -20.17 -8.88
C TYR A 613 12.24 -21.10 -8.26
N GLY A 614 11.00 -21.09 -8.74
CA GLY A 614 9.91 -21.89 -8.20
C GLY A 614 8.53 -21.29 -8.44
N ALA A 615 7.56 -21.77 -7.67
CA ALA A 615 6.15 -21.39 -7.76
C ALA A 615 5.68 -20.63 -6.51
N TYR A 616 4.81 -19.66 -6.69
CA TYR A 616 4.01 -19.07 -5.63
C TYR A 616 2.66 -19.77 -5.59
N VAL A 617 2.31 -20.30 -4.43
CA VAL A 617 1.12 -21.12 -4.21
C VAL A 617 0.25 -20.50 -3.13
N GLU A 618 -1.00 -20.21 -3.46
CA GLU A 618 -2.02 -19.73 -2.53
C GLU A 618 -2.65 -20.90 -1.78
N LEU A 619 -2.55 -20.93 -0.46
CA LEU A 619 -3.04 -22.00 0.38
C LEU A 619 -4.53 -21.88 0.68
N THR A 620 -5.28 -22.95 0.46
CA THR A 620 -6.70 -23.07 0.83
C THR A 620 -6.84 -23.62 2.26
N PRO A 621 -7.73 -23.10 3.12
CA PRO A 621 -8.78 -22.10 2.81
C PRO A 621 -8.35 -20.65 3.05
N TYR A 622 -7.14 -20.40 3.54
CA TYR A 622 -6.72 -19.12 4.10
C TYR A 622 -6.41 -18.04 3.05
N GLY A 623 -6.10 -18.42 1.79
CA GLY A 623 -5.67 -17.50 0.75
C GLY A 623 -4.24 -16.96 0.96
N ILE A 624 -3.49 -17.49 1.92
CA ILE A 624 -2.10 -17.08 2.21
C ILE A 624 -1.18 -17.63 1.13
N GLU A 625 -0.33 -16.76 0.58
CA GLU A 625 0.64 -17.15 -0.43
C GLU A 625 1.95 -17.63 0.21
N GLY A 626 2.44 -18.79 -0.24
CA GLY A 626 3.73 -19.33 0.08
C GLY A 626 4.61 -19.56 -1.15
N PHE A 627 5.92 -19.61 -0.95
CA PHE A 627 6.91 -19.88 -1.99
C PHE A 627 7.33 -21.35 -1.95
N LEU A 628 7.21 -22.03 -3.09
CA LEU A 628 7.63 -23.40 -3.34
C LEU A 628 8.85 -23.37 -4.26
N PRO A 629 10.10 -23.46 -3.72
CA PRO A 629 11.31 -23.53 -4.54
C PRO A 629 11.33 -24.79 -5.42
N MET A 630 11.95 -24.72 -6.60
CA MET A 630 12.09 -25.88 -7.47
C MET A 630 12.81 -27.04 -6.80
N GLU A 631 13.80 -26.79 -5.94
CA GLU A 631 14.53 -27.79 -5.15
C GLU A 631 13.63 -28.59 -4.18
N ASN A 632 12.48 -28.03 -3.81
CA ASN A 632 11.47 -28.66 -2.96
C ASN A 632 10.36 -29.37 -3.77
N MET A 633 10.48 -29.40 -5.12
CA MET A 633 9.69 -30.22 -6.04
C MET A 633 10.54 -31.42 -6.47
N ARG A 634 10.48 -32.54 -5.71
CA ARG A 634 11.39 -33.68 -5.84
C ARG A 634 10.95 -34.74 -6.86
N ASP A 635 9.80 -34.55 -7.49
CA ASP A 635 9.25 -35.49 -8.48
C ASP A 635 9.93 -35.38 -9.84
N ASP A 636 10.50 -34.22 -10.18
CA ASP A 636 11.21 -33.98 -11.44
C ASP A 636 12.26 -32.87 -11.30
N ASP A 637 13.12 -32.74 -12.29
CA ASP A 637 14.06 -31.62 -12.41
C ASP A 637 13.45 -30.55 -13.31
N TYR A 638 12.88 -29.53 -12.66
CA TYR A 638 12.12 -28.48 -13.33
C TYR A 638 12.99 -27.35 -13.87
N ARG A 639 12.57 -26.82 -15.05
CA ARG A 639 13.10 -25.58 -15.63
C ARG A 639 11.95 -24.67 -16.02
N PHE A 640 12.11 -23.39 -15.80
CA PHE A 640 11.15 -22.38 -16.22
C PHE A 640 11.31 -22.09 -17.71
N ASP A 641 10.24 -22.26 -18.47
CA ASP A 641 10.14 -21.83 -19.86
C ASP A 641 9.44 -20.47 -19.91
N ALA A 642 10.20 -19.43 -20.24
CA ALA A 642 9.69 -18.06 -20.32
C ALA A 642 8.69 -17.85 -21.48
N ASN A 643 8.73 -18.68 -22.54
CA ASN A 643 7.83 -18.53 -23.69
C ASN A 643 6.44 -19.07 -23.38
N THR A 644 6.37 -20.20 -22.67
CA THR A 644 5.11 -20.86 -22.29
C THR A 644 4.70 -20.56 -20.86
N MET A 645 5.56 -19.88 -20.08
CA MET A 645 5.35 -19.52 -18.67
C MET A 645 4.95 -20.73 -17.80
N ILE A 646 5.63 -21.87 -17.99
CA ILE A 646 5.44 -23.11 -17.23
C ILE A 646 6.75 -23.58 -16.59
N LEU A 647 6.66 -24.43 -15.58
CA LEU A 647 7.78 -25.24 -15.14
C LEU A 647 7.71 -26.59 -15.86
N GLN A 648 8.70 -26.85 -16.70
CA GLN A 648 8.83 -28.10 -17.47
C GLN A 648 9.83 -29.00 -16.77
N GLY A 649 9.42 -30.18 -16.37
CA GLY A 649 10.27 -31.22 -15.81
C GLY A 649 10.96 -32.04 -16.92
N GLN A 650 12.16 -32.56 -16.64
CA GLN A 650 12.94 -33.41 -17.57
C GLN A 650 12.27 -34.75 -17.84
N ARG A 651 11.51 -35.28 -16.87
CA ARG A 651 10.77 -36.55 -16.98
C ARG A 651 9.36 -36.39 -17.52
N GLY A 652 8.99 -35.16 -17.94
CA GLY A 652 7.70 -34.87 -18.56
C GLY A 652 6.67 -34.25 -17.62
N SER A 653 6.97 -34.05 -16.34
CA SER A 653 6.09 -33.35 -15.42
C SER A 653 5.96 -31.89 -15.83
N VAL A 654 4.78 -31.30 -15.66
CA VAL A 654 4.53 -29.90 -15.99
C VAL A 654 3.78 -29.24 -14.83
N VAL A 655 4.20 -28.02 -14.46
CA VAL A 655 3.45 -27.17 -13.54
C VAL A 655 3.03 -25.90 -14.28
N ARG A 656 1.74 -25.61 -14.24
CA ARG A 656 1.11 -24.47 -14.92
C ARG A 656 0.34 -23.61 -13.94
N ILE A 657 -0.06 -22.45 -14.39
CA ILE A 657 -1.03 -21.60 -13.71
C ILE A 657 -2.42 -21.91 -14.32
N PRO A 658 -3.45 -22.20 -13.51
CA PRO A 658 -3.54 -22.29 -12.07
C PRO A 658 -3.65 -23.74 -11.55
N ASP A 659 -2.61 -24.54 -11.70
CA ASP A 659 -2.64 -25.92 -11.21
C ASP A 659 -2.92 -25.99 -9.72
N LYS A 660 -3.71 -27.00 -9.33
CA LYS A 660 -3.89 -27.37 -7.93
C LYS A 660 -2.80 -28.34 -7.51
N MET A 661 -2.28 -28.16 -6.30
CA MET A 661 -1.28 -29.06 -5.74
C MET A 661 -1.38 -29.16 -4.22
N SER A 662 -1.02 -30.31 -3.70
CA SER A 662 -0.83 -30.50 -2.27
C SER A 662 0.57 -30.04 -1.87
N VAL A 663 0.66 -29.18 -0.86
CA VAL A 663 1.93 -28.63 -0.39
C VAL A 663 2.02 -28.70 1.14
N LYS A 664 3.26 -28.91 1.61
CA LYS A 664 3.59 -28.92 3.04
C LYS A 664 4.30 -27.64 3.43
N VAL A 665 3.90 -27.00 4.51
CA VAL A 665 4.62 -25.86 5.09
C VAL A 665 5.91 -26.35 5.74
N LEU A 666 7.06 -25.86 5.26
CA LEU A 666 8.36 -26.22 5.81
C LEU A 666 8.82 -25.28 6.91
N ALA A 667 8.67 -23.99 6.67
CA ALA A 667 9.13 -22.95 7.61
C ALA A 667 8.42 -21.62 7.34
N VAL A 668 8.39 -20.78 8.36
CA VAL A 668 8.05 -19.36 8.27
C VAL A 668 9.34 -18.55 8.38
N ASP A 669 9.66 -17.80 7.36
CA ASP A 669 10.81 -16.91 7.32
C ASP A 669 10.36 -15.47 7.59
N MET A 670 10.50 -15.04 8.85
CA MET A 670 10.12 -13.68 9.26
C MET A 670 11.07 -12.60 8.74
N ILE A 671 12.32 -12.96 8.40
CA ILE A 671 13.31 -11.99 7.87
C ILE A 671 12.97 -11.62 6.44
N PHE A 672 12.74 -12.62 5.59
CA PHE A 672 12.32 -12.41 4.21
C PHE A 672 10.79 -12.32 4.04
N GLN A 673 10.06 -12.37 5.14
CA GLN A 673 8.59 -12.31 5.19
C GLN A 673 7.91 -13.27 4.20
N ARG A 674 8.31 -14.54 4.22
CA ARG A 674 7.79 -15.56 3.31
C ARG A 674 7.52 -16.89 4.00
N LEU A 675 6.52 -17.58 3.49
CA LEU A 675 6.17 -18.94 3.86
C LEU A 675 6.88 -19.88 2.89
N LEU A 676 7.71 -20.79 3.41
CA LEU A 676 8.45 -21.77 2.60
C LEU A 676 7.67 -23.07 2.51
N LEU A 677 7.50 -23.57 1.29
CA LEU A 677 6.70 -24.74 0.98
C LEU A 677 7.57 -25.88 0.38
N ALA A 678 7.06 -27.09 0.48
CA ALA A 678 7.48 -28.26 -0.31
C ALA A 678 6.25 -28.91 -0.96
N LYS A 679 6.43 -29.47 -2.16
CA LYS A 679 5.39 -30.29 -2.79
C LYS A 679 5.16 -31.54 -1.96
N ASN A 680 3.91 -31.86 -1.66
CA ASN A 680 3.53 -33.08 -0.94
C ASN A 680 3.15 -34.15 -1.96
N TYR A 681 3.62 -35.39 -1.75
CA TYR A 681 3.42 -36.49 -2.68
C TYR A 681 2.45 -37.57 -2.13
N GLY A 682 1.74 -37.29 -1.04
CA GLY A 682 0.83 -38.23 -0.39
C GLY A 682 1.46 -38.99 0.77
#